data_cee33342a26950f5b0b810bb7abb53be
#
_entry.id   cee33342a26950f5b0b810bb7abb53be
#
_cell.length_a   1.000
_cell.length_b   1.000
_cell.length_c   1.000
_cell.angle_alpha   90.00
_cell.angle_beta   90.00
_cell.angle_gamma   90.00
#
_symmetry.space_group_name_H-M   'P 1'
#
loop_
_entity.id
_entity.type
_entity.pdbx_description
1 polymer ?
#
loop_
_entity_poly.entity_id
_entity_poly.type
_entity_poly.pdbx_seq_one_letter_code
_entity_poly.pdbx_strand_id
1 'polypeptide(L)'
;MKRIFCCAIMAAGMVWSAAAKEFESVPRAWKWLNNREAIFSYDGSFADSAAFVVDAVTGKQRTGVKAPAKYSDFPVKPEGGVNLTYSPDSTKIAFTRNNDLYVVDIASGAETRLTFDGNELILNGYASWVYYEEILGRSSKYKAFWWSPDSKKIGFYRFDNTEVPVFPIYSAYGKDYAGHISYPLPSPPGSPSPKVTNLGLGGSLSETRYPKCGQTNPQVRIGVVDLEEILRCAQDDKGTQDDRGAQDDKGAQDDRGAQDDRGTQNDSNVVWADFDETEDQYFGIPFWGPDSKEFFIARMPRLQNTIDLYAVSAADGSKRHVYNETYKTWLNWFNGVIFTEKGLYMAREFESGWQQIYFLSYDGKEFRKLTSGTNWSVSLVRVDEKKGDVYFTAKRDATVRQALYKVNAKGVITALTDPAYNAVGVSFSPDGKYFVASYSNVTTPTKVAVFQNDGGIVSAGHGGDIEKANLTGPVAQKLKAGKYGLKGLVVADAAGADYDPSKYALGQLVHMTTADGFTLPGMIVYPKGFDAAKKYPVHVDIYGGPNSPVVRDRWTMPNANNQWWSENGIIQIWVDPRAGGHNGRKGLDMIYRQLTVNEVKDFCAWGEWLQALPYVKADKIGVEGFSFGGTMTTMLVMRASDKFHYGIAGGGVYDWALYDSHYTERYMDTPANNPEGYEVSKVLNYVADYPVGYGRSFAGAQDDKKGAQDDKVMLKITHGTGDDNVHHQNTLLLVDELHKAQKKFDFMIYPDGMHGYYSYQGAHFLLANRDFWLKYLLD
;
A
#
# COMPACT_ATOMS: atom_id res chain seq x y z
N MET A 1 -19.83 -31.96 -30.81
CA MET A 1 -20.25 -30.67 -30.28
C MET A 1 -19.04 -29.92 -29.70
N LYS A 2 -18.13 -29.49 -30.55
CA LYS A 2 -16.96 -28.67 -30.19
C LYS A 2 -16.74 -27.71 -31.35
N ARG A 3 -17.48 -26.59 -31.41
CA ARG A 3 -17.23 -25.46 -32.35
C ARG A 3 -18.30 -24.36 -32.22
N ILE A 4 -18.70 -23.94 -31.02
CA ILE A 4 -19.60 -22.76 -30.81
C ILE A 4 -19.11 -21.80 -29.72
N PHE A 5 -17.95 -22.00 -29.13
CA PHE A 5 -17.49 -21.11 -28.04
C PHE A 5 -16.40 -20.09 -28.44
N CYS A 6 -15.97 -20.06 -29.71
CA CYS A 6 -14.94 -19.08 -30.15
C CYS A 6 -15.49 -17.82 -30.86
N CYS A 7 -16.77 -17.74 -31.17
CA CYS A 7 -17.31 -16.57 -31.87
C CYS A 7 -17.88 -15.46 -30.97
N ALA A 8 -18.10 -15.72 -29.66
CA ALA A 8 -18.65 -14.71 -28.76
C ALA A 8 -17.59 -13.74 -28.19
N ILE A 9 -16.29 -14.08 -28.27
CA ILE A 9 -15.21 -13.20 -27.77
C ILE A 9 -14.77 -12.18 -28.83
N MET A 10 -14.99 -12.44 -30.12
CA MET A 10 -14.67 -11.47 -31.18
C MET A 10 -15.76 -10.41 -31.40
N ALA A 11 -17.01 -10.66 -30.98
CA ALA A 11 -18.08 -9.66 -31.07
C ALA A 11 -18.02 -8.60 -29.95
N ALA A 12 -17.41 -8.91 -28.81
CA ALA A 12 -17.16 -7.92 -27.75
C ALA A 12 -16.02 -6.94 -28.09
N GLY A 13 -15.11 -7.32 -29.00
CA GLY A 13 -14.01 -6.46 -29.42
C GLY A 13 -14.39 -5.38 -30.44
N MET A 14 -15.52 -5.50 -31.14
CA MET A 14 -15.95 -4.52 -32.16
C MET A 14 -16.94 -3.47 -31.65
N VAL A 15 -17.52 -3.63 -30.44
CA VAL A 15 -18.37 -2.60 -29.83
C VAL A 15 -17.55 -1.54 -29.09
N TRP A 16 -16.27 -1.79 -28.83
CA TRP A 16 -15.36 -0.85 -28.16
C TRP A 16 -14.83 0.29 -29.06
N SER A 17 -14.93 0.18 -30.38
CA SER A 17 -14.41 1.22 -31.26
C SER A 17 -15.31 2.47 -31.41
N ALA A 18 -16.59 2.40 -31.06
CA ALA A 18 -17.50 3.53 -31.11
C ALA A 18 -17.58 4.31 -29.77
N ALA A 19 -17.31 3.65 -28.62
CA ALA A 19 -17.24 4.29 -27.31
C ALA A 19 -15.88 4.98 -27.04
N ALA A 20 -14.88 4.71 -27.88
CA ALA A 20 -13.50 5.17 -27.69
C ALA A 20 -13.27 6.68 -27.90
N LYS A 21 -14.26 7.42 -28.40
CA LYS A 21 -14.12 8.88 -28.67
C LYS A 21 -14.45 9.76 -27.47
N GLU A 22 -15.19 9.28 -26.48
CA GLU A 22 -15.52 10.06 -25.29
C GLU A 22 -14.38 10.08 -24.28
N PHE A 23 -13.59 9.02 -24.19
CA PHE A 23 -12.46 8.89 -23.28
C PHE A 23 -11.21 8.42 -24.01
N GLU A 24 -10.09 9.03 -23.62
CA GLU A 24 -8.76 8.67 -24.11
C GLU A 24 -7.91 8.10 -22.97
N SER A 25 -7.09 7.10 -23.30
CA SER A 25 -6.06 6.65 -22.39
C SER A 25 -5.00 7.71 -22.21
N VAL A 26 -4.52 7.90 -20.99
CA VAL A 26 -3.41 8.81 -20.71
C VAL A 26 -2.15 8.02 -20.37
N PRO A 27 -1.00 8.38 -20.99
CA PRO A 27 0.26 7.73 -20.71
C PRO A 27 0.82 8.20 -19.37
N ARG A 28 1.72 7.39 -18.79
CA ARG A 28 2.53 7.80 -17.64
C ARG A 28 3.89 8.27 -18.13
N ALA A 29 4.43 9.35 -17.53
CA ALA A 29 5.82 9.70 -17.71
C ALA A 29 6.70 8.61 -17.08
N TRP A 30 7.62 8.07 -17.84
CA TRP A 30 8.46 6.98 -17.35
C TRP A 30 9.85 7.49 -16.95
N LYS A 31 10.52 8.20 -17.87
CA LYS A 31 11.89 8.64 -17.67
C LYS A 31 12.22 9.82 -18.56
N TRP A 32 13.17 10.64 -18.12
CA TRP A 32 13.83 11.62 -18.96
C TRP A 32 15.04 10.97 -19.67
N LEU A 33 15.13 11.15 -20.98
CA LEU A 33 16.30 10.71 -21.77
C LEU A 33 17.47 11.70 -21.62
N ASN A 34 17.14 12.97 -21.52
CA ASN A 34 18.08 14.07 -21.37
C ASN A 34 17.34 15.27 -20.74
N ASN A 35 17.97 16.44 -20.71
CA ASN A 35 17.40 17.67 -20.14
C ASN A 35 16.15 18.19 -20.87
N ARG A 36 15.77 17.59 -21.99
CA ARG A 36 14.73 18.10 -22.87
C ARG A 36 13.69 17.08 -23.30
N GLU A 37 14.04 15.82 -23.31
CA GLU A 37 13.17 14.77 -23.84
C GLU A 37 12.73 13.80 -22.74
N ALA A 38 11.43 13.59 -22.60
CA ALA A 38 10.82 12.64 -21.67
C ALA A 38 10.14 11.49 -22.43
N ILE A 39 10.27 10.26 -21.93
CA ILE A 39 9.55 9.08 -22.40
C ILE A 39 8.22 8.97 -21.67
N PHE A 40 7.17 8.69 -22.42
CA PHE A 40 5.84 8.36 -21.95
C PHE A 40 5.46 6.94 -22.42
N SER A 41 4.70 6.21 -21.62
CA SER A 41 4.17 4.91 -21.99
C SER A 41 2.75 4.72 -21.49
N TYR A 42 1.90 4.06 -22.30
CA TYR A 42 0.52 3.74 -21.95
C TYR A 42 0.41 2.49 -21.05
N ASP A 43 1.26 1.49 -21.25
CA ASP A 43 1.21 0.18 -20.60
C ASP A 43 2.48 -0.16 -19.79
N GLY A 44 3.46 0.74 -19.77
CA GLY A 44 4.74 0.49 -19.14
C GLY A 44 5.72 -0.31 -20.02
N SER A 45 5.40 -0.57 -21.28
CA SER A 45 6.33 -1.15 -22.26
C SER A 45 7.01 -0.10 -23.10
N PHE A 46 8.02 -0.50 -23.86
CA PHE A 46 8.70 0.34 -24.86
C PHE A 46 8.30 -0.01 -26.31
N ALA A 47 7.22 -0.78 -26.49
CA ALA A 47 6.70 -1.05 -27.82
C ALA A 47 6.31 0.25 -28.53
N ASP A 48 6.55 0.34 -29.85
CA ASP A 48 6.29 1.55 -30.64
C ASP A 48 4.83 2.02 -30.57
N SER A 49 3.90 1.10 -30.34
CA SER A 49 2.48 1.38 -30.13
C SER A 49 2.15 1.91 -28.74
N ALA A 50 3.01 1.70 -27.75
CA ALA A 50 2.76 1.99 -26.35
C ALA A 50 3.63 3.12 -25.81
N ALA A 51 4.83 3.36 -26.37
CA ALA A 51 5.78 4.34 -25.89
C ALA A 51 6.16 5.39 -26.95
N PHE A 52 6.34 6.63 -26.49
CA PHE A 52 6.78 7.75 -27.31
C PHE A 52 7.58 8.77 -26.49
N VAL A 53 8.38 9.57 -27.18
CA VAL A 53 9.17 10.66 -26.59
C VAL A 53 8.53 11.99 -26.91
N VAL A 54 8.54 12.89 -25.93
CA VAL A 54 8.08 14.27 -26.07
C VAL A 54 9.25 15.23 -25.81
N ASP A 55 9.48 16.14 -26.73
CA ASP A 55 10.36 17.28 -26.54
C ASP A 55 9.68 18.34 -25.67
N ALA A 56 10.23 18.64 -24.51
CA ALA A 56 9.65 19.52 -23.51
C ALA A 56 9.49 20.97 -23.93
N VAL A 57 10.24 21.40 -24.97
CA VAL A 57 10.22 22.80 -25.48
C VAL A 57 9.22 22.94 -26.62
N THR A 58 9.23 21.99 -27.55
CA THR A 58 8.45 22.11 -28.80
C THR A 58 7.16 21.31 -28.80
N GLY A 59 7.03 20.34 -27.89
CA GLY A 59 5.91 19.39 -27.87
C GLY A 59 5.96 18.34 -28.97
N LYS A 60 7.01 18.33 -29.80
CA LYS A 60 7.14 17.31 -30.84
C LYS A 60 7.22 15.91 -30.23
N GLN A 61 6.45 15.01 -30.80
CA GLN A 61 6.41 13.59 -30.38
C GLN A 61 7.14 12.74 -31.43
N ARG A 62 7.81 11.69 -30.96
CA ARG A 62 8.41 10.65 -31.83
C ARG A 62 8.28 9.27 -31.17
N THR A 63 8.08 8.24 -31.98
CA THR A 63 8.08 6.82 -31.60
C THR A 63 9.44 6.17 -31.86
N GLY A 64 9.58 4.87 -31.73
CA GLY A 64 10.84 4.15 -31.97
C GLY A 64 11.85 4.31 -30.83
N VAL A 65 11.39 4.30 -29.60
CA VAL A 65 12.24 4.45 -28.41
C VAL A 65 12.88 3.11 -28.07
N LYS A 66 14.21 3.03 -28.13
CA LYS A 66 14.93 1.86 -27.65
C LYS A 66 14.91 1.81 -26.12
N ALA A 67 14.42 0.69 -25.56
CA ALA A 67 14.43 0.48 -24.11
C ALA A 67 15.87 0.53 -23.57
N PRO A 68 16.15 1.27 -22.47
CA PRO A 68 17.41 1.11 -21.76
C PRO A 68 17.57 -0.33 -21.25
N ALA A 69 18.79 -0.85 -21.26
CA ALA A 69 19.09 -2.26 -20.93
C ALA A 69 18.46 -2.75 -19.62
N LYS A 70 18.45 -1.89 -18.59
CA LYS A 70 17.86 -2.24 -17.27
C LYS A 70 16.32 -2.33 -17.25
N TYR A 71 15.62 -2.04 -18.31
CA TYR A 71 14.17 -2.18 -18.47
C TYR A 71 13.80 -3.25 -19.50
N SER A 72 14.79 -3.88 -20.14
CA SER A 72 14.58 -5.08 -20.94
C SER A 72 14.45 -6.31 -20.06
N ASP A 73 13.95 -7.40 -20.62
CA ASP A 73 14.01 -8.71 -19.97
C ASP A 73 15.43 -9.03 -19.52
N PHE A 74 15.57 -9.71 -18.37
CA PHE A 74 16.88 -10.13 -17.87
C PHE A 74 17.56 -11.04 -18.90
N PRO A 75 18.79 -10.71 -19.34
CA PRO A 75 19.50 -11.50 -20.35
C PRO A 75 19.90 -12.88 -19.82
N VAL A 76 20.07 -12.99 -18.50
CA VAL A 76 20.30 -14.22 -17.76
C VAL A 76 19.17 -14.38 -16.75
N LYS A 77 18.50 -15.54 -16.76
CA LYS A 77 17.43 -15.89 -15.82
C LYS A 77 17.84 -17.15 -15.05
N PRO A 78 18.45 -17.00 -13.86
CA PRO A 78 18.85 -18.14 -13.04
C PRO A 78 17.66 -19.06 -12.74
N GLU A 79 17.85 -20.37 -12.91
CA GLU A 79 16.81 -21.36 -12.63
C GLU A 79 16.41 -21.32 -11.15
N GLY A 80 15.10 -21.25 -10.86
CA GLY A 80 14.57 -21.13 -9.49
C GLY A 80 14.90 -19.79 -8.81
N GLY A 81 15.54 -18.85 -9.51
CA GLY A 81 15.83 -17.51 -8.97
C GLY A 81 14.60 -16.64 -8.89
N VAL A 82 14.44 -15.95 -7.75
CA VAL A 82 13.36 -14.98 -7.51
C VAL A 82 13.95 -13.63 -7.13
N ASN A 83 13.14 -12.54 -7.26
CA ASN A 83 13.57 -11.18 -6.90
C ASN A 83 14.76 -10.65 -7.70
N LEU A 84 14.91 -11.10 -8.96
CA LEU A 84 16.00 -10.66 -9.83
C LEU A 84 16.11 -9.12 -9.84
N THR A 85 17.31 -8.63 -9.52
CA THR A 85 17.55 -7.18 -9.39
C THR A 85 18.91 -6.83 -9.99
N TYR A 86 18.91 -5.97 -11.02
CA TYR A 86 20.16 -5.47 -11.60
C TYR A 86 21.01 -4.70 -10.60
N SER A 87 22.34 -4.85 -10.68
CA SER A 87 23.27 -3.90 -10.10
C SER A 87 23.09 -2.49 -10.72
N PRO A 88 23.41 -1.41 -10.02
CA PRO A 88 23.30 -0.03 -10.57
C PRO A 88 24.00 0.16 -11.92
N ASP A 89 25.16 -0.48 -12.13
CA ASP A 89 25.92 -0.46 -13.40
C ASP A 89 25.38 -1.44 -14.46
N SER A 90 24.40 -2.28 -14.09
CA SER A 90 23.77 -3.29 -14.95
C SER A 90 24.72 -4.37 -15.46
N THR A 91 25.81 -4.67 -14.74
CA THR A 91 26.74 -5.75 -15.08
C THR A 91 26.41 -7.08 -14.39
N LYS A 92 25.64 -7.01 -13.30
CA LYS A 92 25.27 -8.18 -12.47
C LYS A 92 23.78 -8.19 -12.15
N ILE A 93 23.27 -9.36 -11.74
CA ILE A 93 21.91 -9.55 -11.23
C ILE A 93 22.01 -10.26 -9.88
N ALA A 94 21.50 -9.64 -8.82
CA ALA A 94 21.29 -10.32 -7.54
C ALA A 94 19.89 -10.95 -7.51
N PHE A 95 19.76 -12.07 -6.82
CA PHE A 95 18.50 -12.80 -6.67
C PHE A 95 18.56 -13.70 -5.43
N THR A 96 17.39 -14.20 -5.00
CA THR A 96 17.29 -15.22 -3.96
C THR A 96 16.86 -16.56 -4.56
N ARG A 97 17.37 -17.66 -3.99
CA ARG A 97 17.00 -19.03 -4.33
C ARG A 97 17.12 -19.91 -3.09
N ASN A 98 16.08 -20.66 -2.77
CA ASN A 98 16.02 -21.52 -1.57
C ASN A 98 16.40 -20.77 -0.28
N ASN A 99 15.94 -19.51 -0.17
CA ASN A 99 16.19 -18.59 0.94
C ASN A 99 17.67 -18.18 1.15
N ASP A 100 18.51 -18.34 0.13
CA ASP A 100 19.84 -17.75 0.10
C ASP A 100 19.98 -16.70 -0.99
N LEU A 101 20.93 -15.79 -0.75
CA LEU A 101 21.29 -14.71 -1.64
C LEU A 101 22.35 -15.16 -2.65
N TYR A 102 22.18 -14.79 -3.89
CA TYR A 102 23.05 -15.09 -5.02
C TYR A 102 23.30 -13.87 -5.89
N VAL A 103 24.38 -13.92 -6.64
CA VAL A 103 24.66 -12.98 -7.74
C VAL A 103 25.06 -13.75 -8.98
N VAL A 104 24.66 -13.25 -10.16
CA VAL A 104 25.14 -13.74 -11.46
C VAL A 104 25.79 -12.60 -12.22
N ASP A 105 26.97 -12.83 -12.77
CA ASP A 105 27.64 -11.93 -13.70
C ASP A 105 27.03 -12.10 -15.10
N ILE A 106 26.57 -11.01 -15.70
CA ILE A 106 25.81 -11.04 -16.96
C ILE A 106 26.70 -11.45 -18.14
N ALA A 107 27.97 -11.06 -18.13
CA ALA A 107 28.87 -11.30 -19.25
C ALA A 107 29.33 -12.75 -19.32
N SER A 108 29.65 -13.34 -18.17
CA SER A 108 30.16 -14.73 -18.08
C SER A 108 29.05 -15.75 -17.82
N GLY A 109 27.91 -15.36 -17.27
CA GLY A 109 26.86 -16.23 -16.76
C GLY A 109 27.25 -16.96 -15.48
N ALA A 110 28.37 -16.63 -14.86
CA ALA A 110 28.83 -17.27 -13.63
C ALA A 110 27.98 -16.86 -12.43
N GLU A 111 27.42 -17.85 -11.74
CA GLU A 111 26.67 -17.66 -10.49
C GLU A 111 27.59 -17.79 -9.26
N THR A 112 27.39 -16.93 -8.27
CA THR A 112 28.06 -16.97 -6.97
C THR A 112 27.00 -16.97 -5.87
N ARG A 113 27.03 -17.98 -4.98
CA ARG A 113 26.21 -18.01 -3.76
C ARG A 113 26.88 -17.16 -2.70
N LEU A 114 26.11 -16.32 -2.02
CA LEU A 114 26.62 -15.31 -1.05
C LEU A 114 26.31 -15.67 0.40
N THR A 115 25.22 -16.42 0.66
CA THR A 115 24.83 -16.93 1.97
C THR A 115 24.57 -18.43 1.89
N PHE A 116 24.66 -19.17 3.02
CA PHE A 116 24.75 -20.63 2.94
C PHE A 116 23.88 -21.37 3.99
N ASP A 117 23.23 -20.65 4.89
CA ASP A 117 22.41 -21.22 5.96
C ASP A 117 20.90 -21.13 5.70
N GLY A 118 20.51 -20.66 4.49
CA GLY A 118 19.12 -20.52 4.07
C GLY A 118 18.37 -21.84 4.10
N ASN A 119 17.19 -21.85 4.74
CA ASN A 119 16.30 -23.00 4.84
C ASN A 119 14.85 -22.55 5.06
N GLU A 120 13.90 -23.42 5.44
CA GLU A 120 12.50 -23.07 5.68
C GLU A 120 12.30 -22.01 6.80
N LEU A 121 13.25 -21.88 7.73
CA LEU A 121 13.16 -20.99 8.89
C LEU A 121 14.11 -19.80 8.79
N ILE A 122 15.23 -19.98 8.13
CA ILE A 122 16.27 -18.95 7.95
C ILE A 122 16.21 -18.40 6.53
N LEU A 123 15.96 -17.09 6.43
CA LEU A 123 15.71 -16.41 5.17
C LEU A 123 16.75 -15.31 4.93
N ASN A 124 17.63 -15.49 3.93
CA ASN A 124 18.65 -14.50 3.57
C ASN A 124 18.22 -13.69 2.34
N GLY A 125 18.04 -12.38 2.51
CA GLY A 125 17.59 -11.49 1.42
C GLY A 125 16.14 -11.72 0.98
N TYR A 126 15.41 -12.57 1.68
CA TYR A 126 14.00 -12.88 1.49
C TYR A 126 13.24 -12.61 2.80
N ALA A 127 12.19 -11.79 2.77
CA ALA A 127 11.55 -11.29 3.97
C ALA A 127 10.63 -12.31 4.67
N SER A 128 10.58 -12.24 6.00
CA SER A 128 9.49 -12.82 6.78
C SER A 128 8.16 -12.09 6.46
N TRP A 129 7.02 -12.77 6.67
CA TRP A 129 5.70 -12.27 6.26
C TRP A 129 5.38 -10.89 6.84
N VAL A 130 5.61 -10.65 8.13
CA VAL A 130 5.32 -9.36 8.78
C VAL A 130 6.14 -8.21 8.19
N TYR A 131 7.37 -8.47 7.78
CA TYR A 131 8.21 -7.47 7.08
C TYR A 131 7.75 -7.23 5.64
N TYR A 132 7.39 -8.30 4.92
CA TYR A 132 6.86 -8.20 3.57
C TYR A 132 5.57 -7.38 3.51
N GLU A 133 4.65 -7.62 4.44
CA GLU A 133 3.37 -6.92 4.49
C GLU A 133 3.52 -5.48 5.00
N GLU A 134 4.10 -5.30 6.18
CA GLU A 134 3.95 -4.10 6.97
C GLU A 134 5.10 -3.09 6.82
N ILE A 135 6.32 -3.56 6.51
CA ILE A 135 7.52 -2.71 6.48
C ILE A 135 8.03 -2.48 5.07
N LEU A 136 8.28 -3.55 4.32
CA LEU A 136 8.82 -3.48 2.95
C LEU A 136 7.70 -3.24 1.92
N GLY A 137 6.47 -3.60 2.26
CA GLY A 137 5.28 -3.55 1.42
C GLY A 137 5.23 -4.67 0.38
N ARG A 138 4.02 -5.10 0.01
CA ARG A 138 3.78 -6.21 -0.95
C ARG A 138 4.45 -6.03 -2.32
N SER A 139 4.72 -4.78 -2.72
CA SER A 139 5.45 -4.49 -3.97
C SER A 139 6.90 -4.98 -3.95
N SER A 140 7.48 -5.23 -2.78
CA SER A 140 8.82 -5.83 -2.62
C SER A 140 8.88 -7.27 -3.11
N LYS A 141 7.74 -7.99 -3.14
CA LYS A 141 7.67 -9.42 -3.45
C LYS A 141 8.62 -10.24 -2.56
N TYR A 142 8.65 -9.94 -1.27
CA TYR A 142 9.56 -10.51 -0.28
C TYR A 142 11.05 -10.15 -0.46
N LYS A 143 11.44 -9.29 -1.41
CA LYS A 143 12.84 -8.89 -1.56
C LYS A 143 13.33 -8.09 -0.36
N ALA A 144 14.41 -8.55 0.29
CA ALA A 144 15.03 -7.94 1.46
C ALA A 144 16.55 -7.78 1.29
N PHE A 145 16.99 -7.34 0.10
CA PHE A 145 18.39 -7.01 -0.21
C PHE A 145 18.51 -5.78 -1.11
N TRP A 146 19.63 -5.05 -0.99
CA TRP A 146 19.84 -3.76 -1.64
C TRP A 146 21.27 -3.60 -2.12
N TRP A 147 21.45 -3.29 -3.40
CA TRP A 147 22.74 -2.97 -3.99
C TRP A 147 23.32 -1.67 -3.47
N SER A 148 24.63 -1.64 -3.21
CA SER A 148 25.37 -0.39 -3.03
C SER A 148 25.44 0.41 -4.34
N PRO A 149 25.53 1.77 -4.28
CA PRO A 149 25.62 2.62 -5.47
C PRO A 149 26.75 2.27 -6.42
N ASP A 150 27.89 1.79 -5.91
CA ASP A 150 29.08 1.38 -6.68
C ASP A 150 28.98 -0.02 -7.31
N SER A 151 27.88 -0.76 -7.08
CA SER A 151 27.65 -2.12 -7.59
C SER A 151 28.61 -3.20 -7.03
N LYS A 152 29.31 -2.90 -5.91
CA LYS A 152 30.31 -3.82 -5.35
C LYS A 152 29.83 -4.55 -4.10
N LYS A 153 28.79 -4.03 -3.42
CA LYS A 153 28.26 -4.59 -2.17
C LYS A 153 26.77 -4.82 -2.24
N ILE A 154 26.30 -5.76 -1.41
CA ILE A 154 24.89 -6.00 -1.19
C ILE A 154 24.63 -5.99 0.32
N GLY A 155 23.80 -5.06 0.80
CA GLY A 155 23.21 -5.12 2.12
C GLY A 155 21.96 -5.98 2.09
N PHE A 156 21.72 -6.79 3.12
CA PHE A 156 20.55 -7.66 3.18
C PHE A 156 20.07 -7.88 4.61
N TYR A 157 18.82 -8.30 4.76
CA TYR A 157 18.26 -8.78 6.01
C TYR A 157 18.23 -10.30 6.02
N ARG A 158 18.66 -10.88 7.14
CA ARG A 158 18.52 -12.29 7.49
C ARG A 158 17.44 -12.40 8.56
N PHE A 159 16.44 -13.21 8.31
CA PHE A 159 15.35 -13.46 9.24
C PHE A 159 15.48 -14.88 9.81
N ASP A 160 15.29 -14.99 11.12
CA ASP A 160 15.09 -16.26 11.80
C ASP A 160 13.62 -16.35 12.25
N ASN A 161 12.89 -17.27 11.64
CA ASN A 161 11.48 -17.51 11.90
C ASN A 161 11.25 -18.69 12.84
N THR A 162 12.26 -19.25 13.50
CA THR A 162 12.16 -20.47 14.30
C THR A 162 11.05 -20.37 15.35
N GLU A 163 10.98 -19.27 16.06
CA GLU A 163 10.01 -19.02 17.13
C GLU A 163 8.71 -18.32 16.65
N VAL A 164 8.63 -17.94 15.36
CA VAL A 164 7.42 -17.29 14.82
C VAL A 164 6.32 -18.32 14.65
N PRO A 165 5.11 -18.10 15.23
CA PRO A 165 4.02 -19.04 15.11
C PRO A 165 3.54 -19.25 13.69
N VAL A 166 3.09 -20.47 13.40
CA VAL A 166 2.52 -20.86 12.11
C VAL A 166 1.02 -20.62 12.11
N PHE A 167 0.52 -20.01 11.04
CA PHE A 167 -0.89 -19.99 10.73
C PHE A 167 -1.20 -20.85 9.50
N PRO A 168 -2.03 -21.91 9.62
CA PRO A 168 -2.39 -22.78 8.50
C PRO A 168 -3.58 -22.22 7.73
N ILE A 169 -3.49 -22.20 6.40
CA ILE A 169 -4.58 -21.86 5.49
C ILE A 169 -4.91 -23.11 4.68
N TYR A 170 -6.13 -23.60 4.80
CA TYR A 170 -6.62 -24.77 4.06
C TYR A 170 -7.21 -24.34 2.73
N SER A 171 -6.82 -25.03 1.64
CA SER A 171 -7.49 -25.00 0.35
C SER A 171 -8.18 -26.32 0.06
N ALA A 172 -9.41 -26.28 -0.43
CA ALA A 172 -10.15 -27.46 -0.84
C ALA A 172 -9.53 -28.13 -2.10
N TYR A 173 -8.64 -27.45 -2.77
CA TYR A 173 -7.99 -27.90 -4.00
C TYR A 173 -6.60 -28.47 -3.72
N GLY A 174 -6.40 -29.74 -4.04
CA GLY A 174 -5.10 -30.37 -4.06
C GLY A 174 -4.54 -30.41 -5.48
N LYS A 175 -3.26 -30.77 -5.61
CA LYS A 175 -2.56 -30.91 -6.89
C LYS A 175 -3.29 -31.83 -7.88
N ASP A 176 -4.00 -32.85 -7.36
CA ASP A 176 -4.65 -33.88 -8.18
C ASP A 176 -6.10 -33.52 -8.55
N TYR A 177 -6.59 -32.34 -8.15
CA TYR A 177 -7.94 -31.89 -8.51
C TYR A 177 -7.94 -31.34 -9.95
N ALA A 178 -8.52 -32.11 -10.87
CA ALA A 178 -8.49 -31.81 -12.31
C ALA A 178 -9.17 -30.50 -12.66
N GLY A 179 -8.49 -29.63 -13.40
CA GLY A 179 -9.04 -28.41 -13.98
C GLY A 179 -9.07 -27.21 -13.02
N HIS A 180 -8.59 -27.35 -11.80
CA HIS A 180 -8.41 -26.21 -10.91
C HIS A 180 -7.08 -25.52 -11.22
N ILE A 181 -7.16 -24.26 -11.59
CA ILE A 181 -6.02 -23.37 -11.51
C ILE A 181 -5.98 -22.96 -10.03
N SER A 182 -5.18 -23.67 -9.22
CA SER A 182 -4.85 -23.11 -7.92
C SER A 182 -4.28 -21.72 -8.20
N TYR A 183 -4.87 -20.70 -7.62
CA TYR A 183 -4.12 -19.51 -7.35
C TYR A 183 -3.17 -19.92 -6.21
N PRO A 184 -1.92 -20.32 -6.51
CA PRO A 184 -0.97 -20.42 -5.44
C PRO A 184 -0.97 -19.04 -4.83
N LEU A 185 -1.01 -18.95 -3.53
CA LEU A 185 -0.34 -17.83 -2.88
C LEU A 185 0.90 -17.60 -3.72
N PRO A 186 1.15 -16.40 -4.28
CA PRO A 186 2.27 -16.19 -5.17
C PRO A 186 3.57 -16.25 -4.37
N SER A 187 3.87 -17.44 -3.89
CA SER A 187 5.25 -17.79 -3.60
C SER A 187 5.90 -17.89 -4.96
N PRO A 188 6.83 -17.01 -5.29
CA PRO A 188 7.56 -17.13 -6.54
C PRO A 188 8.06 -18.57 -6.67
N PRO A 189 8.10 -19.16 -7.89
CA PRO A 189 8.67 -20.48 -8.07
C PRO A 189 10.04 -20.56 -7.40
N GLY A 190 10.24 -21.54 -6.52
CA GLY A 190 11.48 -21.68 -5.73
C GLY A 190 11.49 -20.96 -4.40
N SER A 191 10.38 -20.30 -3.99
CA SER A 191 10.22 -19.78 -2.64
C SER A 191 9.67 -20.86 -1.71
N PRO A 192 10.28 -21.16 -0.57
CA PRO A 192 9.77 -22.10 0.42
C PRO A 192 8.74 -21.52 1.38
N SER A 193 8.43 -20.24 1.27
CA SER A 193 7.42 -19.58 2.13
C SER A 193 6.25 -19.05 1.30
N PRO A 194 4.99 -19.38 1.62
CA PRO A 194 4.58 -20.33 2.66
C PRO A 194 4.86 -21.78 2.24
N LYS A 195 5.09 -22.66 3.22
CA LYS A 195 5.18 -24.10 2.98
C LYS A 195 3.81 -24.64 2.56
N VAL A 196 3.73 -25.26 1.39
CA VAL A 196 2.48 -25.85 0.89
C VAL A 196 2.57 -27.37 0.93
N THR A 197 1.74 -28.00 1.76
CA THR A 197 1.60 -29.46 1.84
C THR A 197 0.40 -29.90 1.00
N ASN A 198 0.67 -30.67 -0.06
CA ASN A 198 -0.39 -31.28 -0.87
C ASN A 198 -0.94 -32.55 -0.19
N LEU A 199 -2.25 -32.58 0.05
CA LEU A 199 -2.96 -33.68 0.68
C LEU A 199 -3.70 -34.57 -0.35
N GLY A 200 -3.37 -34.46 -1.64
CA GLY A 200 -4.05 -35.18 -2.73
C GLY A 200 -5.50 -34.76 -2.85
N LEU A 201 -6.42 -35.74 -2.79
CA LEU A 201 -7.88 -35.47 -2.78
C LEU A 201 -8.36 -34.76 -1.51
N GLY A 202 -7.54 -34.69 -0.48
CA GLY A 202 -7.82 -33.95 0.77
C GLY A 202 -7.53 -32.46 0.66
N GLY A 203 -7.19 -31.94 -0.51
CA GLY A 203 -6.86 -30.52 -0.72
C GLY A 203 -5.39 -30.20 -0.48
N SER A 204 -5.11 -28.99 -0.03
CA SER A 204 -3.75 -28.56 0.34
C SER A 204 -3.78 -27.69 1.60
N LEU A 205 -2.64 -27.65 2.30
CA LEU A 205 -2.42 -26.82 3.47
C LEU A 205 -1.24 -25.88 3.21
N SER A 206 -1.47 -24.57 3.33
CA SER A 206 -0.42 -23.55 3.28
C SER A 206 -0.10 -23.09 4.69
N GLU A 207 1.18 -23.11 5.08
CA GLU A 207 1.66 -22.77 6.41
C GLU A 207 2.50 -21.50 6.35
N THR A 208 1.96 -20.40 6.88
CA THR A 208 2.65 -19.10 6.91
C THR A 208 3.12 -18.80 8.33
N ARG A 209 4.37 -18.36 8.48
CA ARG A 209 4.90 -17.82 9.73
C ARG A 209 4.34 -16.41 9.93
N TYR A 210 3.32 -16.28 10.78
CA TYR A 210 2.53 -15.07 10.98
C TYR A 210 2.42 -14.75 12.47
N PRO A 211 3.13 -13.70 12.97
CA PRO A 211 3.03 -13.31 14.36
C PRO A 211 1.76 -12.48 14.58
N LYS A 212 0.82 -13.00 15.37
CA LYS A 212 -0.33 -12.22 15.87
C LYS A 212 0.11 -11.32 17.03
N CYS A 213 -0.78 -10.41 17.44
CA CYS A 213 -0.54 -9.55 18.59
C CYS A 213 -0.08 -10.32 19.83
N GLY A 214 0.97 -9.85 20.48
CA GLY A 214 1.55 -10.48 21.66
C GLY A 214 2.43 -11.69 21.37
N GLN A 215 2.48 -12.20 20.14
CA GLN A 215 3.32 -13.35 19.77
C GLN A 215 4.73 -12.93 19.34
N THR A 216 5.61 -13.92 19.25
CA THR A 216 7.03 -13.73 18.90
C THR A 216 7.20 -13.28 17.44
N ASN A 217 7.94 -12.21 17.25
CA ASN A 217 8.36 -11.70 15.94
C ASN A 217 9.60 -12.46 15.41
N PRO A 218 9.89 -12.39 14.09
CA PRO A 218 11.14 -12.90 13.56
C PRO A 218 12.33 -12.12 14.15
N GLN A 219 13.41 -12.83 14.47
CA GLN A 219 14.70 -12.20 14.76
C GLN A 219 15.33 -11.75 13.45
N VAL A 220 15.96 -10.57 13.45
CA VAL A 220 16.52 -9.97 12.24
C VAL A 220 17.96 -9.58 12.46
N ARG A 221 18.85 -10.09 11.58
CA ARG A 221 20.23 -9.63 11.44
C ARG A 221 20.39 -8.85 10.15
N ILE A 222 21.35 -7.95 10.14
CA ILE A 222 21.64 -7.11 8.98
C ILE A 222 23.06 -7.42 8.53
N GLY A 223 23.18 -7.93 7.31
CA GLY A 223 24.46 -8.30 6.71
C GLY A 223 24.84 -7.42 5.52
N VAL A 224 26.14 -7.26 5.32
CA VAL A 224 26.73 -6.68 4.11
C VAL A 224 27.72 -7.67 3.53
N VAL A 225 27.60 -7.93 2.24
CA VAL A 225 28.52 -8.78 1.46
C VAL A 225 29.30 -7.89 0.49
N ASP A 226 30.65 -8.01 0.50
CA ASP A 226 31.53 -7.40 -0.48
C ASP A 226 31.89 -8.42 -1.58
N LEU A 227 31.46 -8.16 -2.82
CA LEU A 227 31.64 -9.08 -3.93
C LEU A 227 33.08 -9.16 -4.42
N GLU A 228 33.88 -8.08 -4.26
CA GLU A 228 35.30 -8.10 -4.66
C GLU A 228 36.10 -9.01 -3.71
N GLU A 229 35.76 -9.02 -2.42
CA GLU A 229 36.41 -9.87 -1.44
C GLU A 229 36.13 -11.36 -1.68
N ILE A 230 34.86 -11.72 -1.94
CA ILE A 230 34.48 -13.10 -2.28
C ILE A 230 35.19 -13.60 -3.52
N LEU A 231 35.25 -12.78 -4.58
CA LEU A 231 35.92 -13.16 -5.82
C LEU A 231 37.44 -13.31 -5.66
N ARG A 232 38.07 -12.53 -4.77
CA ARG A 232 39.47 -12.65 -4.43
C ARG A 232 39.77 -13.95 -3.68
N CYS A 233 39.00 -14.27 -2.64
CA CYS A 233 39.14 -15.51 -1.88
C CYS A 233 38.97 -16.76 -2.79
N ALA A 234 37.98 -16.71 -3.70
CA ALA A 234 37.77 -17.83 -4.67
C ALA A 234 38.91 -17.99 -5.72
N GLN A 235 39.72 -16.96 -5.95
CA GLN A 235 40.91 -17.02 -6.80
C GLN A 235 42.13 -17.56 -6.04
N ASP A 236 42.28 -17.18 -4.76
CA ASP A 236 43.38 -17.64 -3.90
C ASP A 236 43.25 -19.15 -3.60
N ASP A 237 42.04 -19.67 -3.40
CA ASP A 237 41.77 -21.10 -3.22
C ASP A 237 42.14 -21.95 -4.48
N LYS A 238 41.99 -21.39 -5.67
CA LYS A 238 42.41 -22.08 -6.92
C LYS A 238 43.93 -22.08 -7.09
N GLY A 239 44.63 -21.06 -6.57
CA GLY A 239 46.09 -20.97 -6.62
C GLY A 239 46.79 -21.96 -5.68
N THR A 240 46.13 -22.42 -4.61
CA THR A 240 46.68 -23.35 -3.62
C THR A 240 46.47 -24.84 -3.98
N GLN A 241 45.65 -25.17 -4.96
CA GLN A 241 45.41 -26.54 -5.41
C GLN A 241 46.41 -27.05 -6.48
N ASP A 242 47.16 -26.17 -7.15
CA ASP A 242 48.11 -26.55 -8.19
C ASP A 242 49.51 -26.95 -7.67
N ASP A 243 49.80 -26.81 -6.37
CA ASP A 243 51.15 -27.10 -5.81
C ASP A 243 51.24 -28.38 -4.94
N ARG A 244 50.23 -29.28 -4.94
CA ARG A 244 50.36 -30.58 -4.24
C ARG A 244 50.34 -31.72 -5.26
N GLY A 245 51.54 -31.98 -5.77
CA GLY A 245 51.83 -33.13 -6.55
C GLY A 245 51.47 -34.44 -5.85
N ALA A 246 51.03 -35.37 -6.66
CA ALA A 246 50.65 -36.73 -6.33
C ALA A 246 51.64 -37.44 -5.40
N GLN A 247 51.15 -38.00 -4.29
CA GLN A 247 51.70 -39.18 -3.67
C GLN A 247 50.61 -40.20 -3.36
N ASP A 248 50.73 -41.34 -4.00
CA ASP A 248 49.95 -42.55 -3.73
C ASP A 248 50.12 -42.99 -2.27
N ASP A 249 49.02 -43.35 -1.61
CA ASP A 249 49.04 -44.51 -0.72
C ASP A 249 47.62 -45.12 -0.56
N LYS A 250 47.62 -46.41 -0.64
CA LYS A 250 46.45 -47.30 -0.55
C LYS A 250 46.12 -47.59 0.91
N GLY A 251 44.84 -47.59 1.23
CA GLY A 251 44.28 -48.51 2.25
C GLY A 251 43.74 -47.90 3.50
N ALA A 252 42.46 -47.93 3.63
CA ALA A 252 41.64 -48.51 4.68
C ALA A 252 40.25 -47.90 4.70
N GLN A 253 39.24 -48.73 4.49
CA GLN A 253 37.87 -48.44 4.82
C GLN A 253 37.73 -48.28 6.32
N ASP A 254 37.09 -47.19 6.76
CA ASP A 254 36.42 -47.13 8.06
C ASP A 254 35.16 -46.24 7.97
N ASP A 255 34.02 -46.91 8.07
CA ASP A 255 32.70 -46.31 8.20
C ASP A 255 32.59 -45.57 9.53
N ARG A 256 32.69 -44.25 9.52
CA ARG A 256 32.14 -43.40 10.57
C ARG A 256 31.59 -42.12 9.97
N GLY A 257 30.30 -41.89 10.24
CA GLY A 257 29.52 -40.78 9.72
C GLY A 257 30.23 -39.45 9.74
N ALA A 258 30.40 -38.87 8.57
CA ALA A 258 30.84 -37.51 8.41
C ALA A 258 29.74 -36.58 8.92
N GLN A 259 29.91 -36.05 10.11
CA GLN A 259 29.26 -34.79 10.51
C GLN A 259 29.72 -33.70 9.54
N ASP A 260 28.77 -33.07 8.92
CA ASP A 260 28.97 -32.07 7.90
C ASP A 260 29.51 -30.76 8.54
N ASP A 261 30.85 -30.63 8.63
CA ASP A 261 31.56 -29.45 9.11
C ASP A 261 31.46 -28.23 8.16
N ARG A 262 30.51 -28.23 7.23
CA ARG A 262 30.28 -27.14 6.27
C ARG A 262 29.63 -25.89 6.86
N GLY A 263 29.24 -25.89 8.15
CA GLY A 263 28.59 -24.76 8.81
C GLY A 263 29.52 -23.64 9.27
N THR A 264 30.83 -23.87 9.41
CA THR A 264 31.75 -22.89 10.02
C THR A 264 32.62 -22.12 9.03
N GLN A 265 32.66 -22.48 7.76
CA GLN A 265 33.54 -21.85 6.76
C GLN A 265 32.91 -20.67 6.00
N ASN A 266 31.61 -20.43 6.12
CA ASN A 266 30.86 -19.55 5.21
C ASN A 266 30.35 -18.22 5.81
N ASP A 267 30.38 -18.04 7.12
CA ASP A 267 30.04 -16.75 7.76
C ASP A 267 31.17 -15.69 7.68
N SER A 268 32.36 -16.09 7.23
CA SER A 268 33.53 -15.21 7.16
C SER A 268 33.45 -14.10 6.10
N ASN A 269 32.54 -14.22 5.14
CA ASN A 269 32.38 -13.26 4.05
C ASN A 269 31.23 -12.24 4.24
N VAL A 270 30.52 -12.32 5.36
CA VAL A 270 29.44 -11.40 5.69
C VAL A 270 29.86 -10.51 6.83
N VAL A 271 29.84 -9.21 6.62
CA VAL A 271 30.00 -8.22 7.67
C VAL A 271 28.65 -8.01 8.33
N TRP A 272 28.50 -8.45 9.58
CA TRP A 272 27.26 -8.30 10.35
C TRP A 272 27.23 -6.98 11.10
N ALA A 273 26.10 -6.25 11.03
CA ALA A 273 25.88 -5.05 11.82
C ALA A 273 25.75 -5.38 13.31
N ASP A 274 26.37 -4.55 14.15
CA ASP A 274 26.44 -4.72 15.61
C ASP A 274 25.10 -4.28 16.28
N PHE A 275 24.01 -5.05 16.05
CA PHE A 275 22.75 -4.93 16.78
C PHE A 275 22.58 -6.13 17.72
N ASP A 276 21.92 -5.89 18.86
CA ASP A 276 21.53 -6.97 19.76
C ASP A 276 20.35 -7.74 19.16
N GLU A 277 20.59 -9.00 18.79
CA GLU A 277 19.59 -9.86 18.15
C GLU A 277 18.51 -10.33 19.12
N THR A 278 18.73 -10.23 20.42
CA THR A 278 17.79 -10.66 21.46
C THR A 278 16.73 -9.60 21.75
N GLU A 279 16.91 -8.36 21.29
CA GLU A 279 15.93 -7.31 21.42
C GLU A 279 14.76 -7.50 20.44
N ASP A 280 13.54 -7.36 20.93
CA ASP A 280 12.32 -7.36 20.10
C ASP A 280 12.18 -6.00 19.41
N GLN A 281 12.62 -5.94 18.16
CA GLN A 281 12.80 -4.71 17.39
C GLN A 281 12.47 -4.90 15.92
N TYR A 282 12.15 -3.79 15.26
CA TYR A 282 11.91 -3.72 13.84
C TYR A 282 12.95 -2.85 13.14
N PHE A 283 13.28 -3.21 11.90
CA PHE A 283 14.15 -2.45 11.02
C PHE A 283 13.40 -2.01 9.77
N GLY A 284 13.47 -0.72 9.44
CA GLY A 284 12.82 -0.15 8.26
C GLY A 284 13.53 -0.47 6.95
N ILE A 285 13.06 0.11 5.85
CA ILE A 285 13.75 0.02 4.56
C ILE A 285 15.09 0.76 4.68
N PRO A 286 16.22 0.08 4.44
CA PRO A 286 17.54 0.69 4.58
C PRO A 286 17.93 1.55 3.37
N PHE A 287 18.93 2.40 3.57
CA PHE A 287 19.46 3.29 2.54
C PHE A 287 20.98 3.17 2.47
N TRP A 288 21.56 3.04 1.28
CA TRP A 288 22.99 3.17 1.10
C TRP A 288 23.43 4.63 1.06
N GLY A 289 24.51 4.96 1.76
CA GLY A 289 25.21 6.23 1.57
C GLY A 289 25.75 6.35 0.14
N PRO A 290 25.89 7.57 -0.40
CA PRO A 290 26.28 7.76 -1.80
C PRO A 290 27.69 7.25 -2.11
N ASP A 291 28.56 7.13 -1.13
CA ASP A 291 29.95 6.62 -1.27
C ASP A 291 30.06 5.09 -1.05
N SER A 292 28.95 4.40 -0.82
CA SER A 292 28.89 2.94 -0.60
C SER A 292 29.65 2.43 0.63
N LYS A 293 29.98 3.31 1.59
CA LYS A 293 30.72 2.94 2.80
C LYS A 293 29.83 2.69 4.01
N GLU A 294 28.70 3.34 4.08
CA GLU A 294 27.74 3.21 5.17
C GLU A 294 26.37 2.78 4.67
N PHE A 295 25.74 1.88 5.42
CA PHE A 295 24.39 1.38 5.20
C PHE A 295 23.51 1.94 6.32
N PHE A 296 22.59 2.86 5.98
CA PHE A 296 21.74 3.55 6.94
C PHE A 296 20.52 2.70 7.28
N ILE A 297 20.33 2.43 8.56
CA ILE A 297 19.32 1.54 9.10
C ILE A 297 18.44 2.31 10.09
N ALA A 298 17.13 2.36 9.82
CA ALA A 298 16.16 2.83 10.80
C ALA A 298 15.72 1.66 11.69
N ARG A 299 15.76 1.86 13.02
CA ARG A 299 15.38 0.88 14.03
C ARG A 299 14.24 1.42 14.89
N MET A 300 13.25 0.60 15.20
CA MET A 300 12.22 0.86 16.22
C MET A 300 12.14 -0.30 17.21
N PRO A 301 11.91 -0.04 18.51
CA PRO A 301 11.48 -1.10 19.43
C PRO A 301 10.09 -1.60 19.02
N ARG A 302 9.65 -2.74 19.54
CA ARG A 302 8.33 -3.31 19.29
C ARG A 302 7.19 -2.30 19.50
N LEU A 303 7.28 -1.41 20.49
CA LEU A 303 6.28 -0.37 20.79
C LEU A 303 6.18 0.72 19.72
N GLN A 304 7.14 0.83 18.80
CA GLN A 304 7.15 1.74 17.64
C GLN A 304 6.97 3.24 17.98
N ASN A 305 7.25 3.65 19.19
CA ASN A 305 7.16 5.05 19.65
C ASN A 305 8.50 5.80 19.66
N THR A 306 9.57 5.12 19.32
CA THR A 306 10.92 5.67 19.16
C THR A 306 11.51 5.16 17.86
N ILE A 307 12.18 6.02 17.09
CA ILE A 307 12.93 5.64 15.91
C ILE A 307 14.38 6.14 16.02
N ASP A 308 15.30 5.24 15.83
CA ASP A 308 16.71 5.52 15.73
C ASP A 308 17.21 5.34 14.30
N LEU A 309 18.04 6.22 13.78
CA LEU A 309 18.77 6.02 12.54
C LEU A 309 20.24 5.78 12.84
N TYR A 310 20.76 4.66 12.38
CA TYR A 310 22.15 4.28 12.49
C TYR A 310 22.82 4.26 11.11
N ALA A 311 24.07 4.72 11.06
CA ALA A 311 24.96 4.47 9.93
C ALA A 311 25.84 3.27 10.28
N VAL A 312 25.72 2.17 9.55
CA VAL A 312 26.46 0.93 9.72
C VAL A 312 27.61 0.91 8.73
N SER A 313 28.84 0.72 9.22
CA SER A 313 30.02 0.58 8.39
C SER A 313 29.97 -0.71 7.57
N ALA A 314 30.10 -0.59 6.27
CA ALA A 314 30.13 -1.75 5.37
C ALA A 314 31.45 -2.55 5.48
N ALA A 315 32.46 -2.02 6.18
CA ALA A 315 33.77 -2.66 6.30
C ALA A 315 33.89 -3.57 7.53
N ASP A 316 33.23 -3.21 8.64
CA ASP A 316 33.40 -3.92 9.94
C ASP A 316 32.07 -4.07 10.72
N GLY A 317 30.94 -3.60 10.22
CA GLY A 317 29.63 -3.73 10.86
C GLY A 317 29.40 -2.78 12.04
N SER A 318 30.41 -1.99 12.44
CA SER A 318 30.26 -1.03 13.52
C SER A 318 29.14 -0.02 13.20
N LYS A 319 28.33 0.35 14.21
CA LYS A 319 27.23 1.28 14.02
C LYS A 319 27.48 2.61 14.72
N ARG A 320 27.08 3.68 14.05
CA ARG A 320 27.12 5.05 14.57
C ARG A 320 25.68 5.59 14.61
N HIS A 321 25.25 6.07 15.77
CA HIS A 321 23.95 6.71 15.93
C HIS A 321 23.93 8.08 15.24
N VAL A 322 22.93 8.33 14.37
CA VAL A 322 22.83 9.54 13.54
C VAL A 322 21.64 10.40 13.93
N TYR A 323 20.51 9.78 14.29
CA TYR A 323 19.28 10.49 14.62
C TYR A 323 18.39 9.69 15.56
N ASN A 324 17.69 10.39 16.44
CA ASN A 324 16.67 9.82 17.33
C ASN A 324 15.42 10.68 17.33
N GLU A 325 14.27 10.04 17.39
CA GLU A 325 12.96 10.68 17.55
C GLU A 325 12.09 9.81 18.44
N THR A 326 11.37 10.44 19.36
CA THR A 326 10.38 9.78 20.22
C THR A 326 9.06 10.52 20.14
N TYR A 327 7.96 9.80 20.14
CA TYR A 327 6.62 10.36 20.12
C TYR A 327 5.71 9.68 21.14
N LYS A 328 4.67 10.37 21.59
CA LYS A 328 3.76 9.90 22.66
C LYS A 328 2.86 8.72 22.26
N THR A 329 2.64 8.48 20.97
CA THR A 329 1.86 7.37 20.43
C THR A 329 2.76 6.46 19.61
N TRP A 330 2.78 6.57 18.30
CA TRP A 330 3.66 5.81 17.41
C TRP A 330 4.36 6.73 16.41
N LEU A 331 5.41 6.24 15.80
CA LEU A 331 6.13 6.88 14.70
C LEU A 331 5.97 6.10 13.40
N ASN A 332 6.01 6.82 12.29
CA ASN A 332 6.06 6.23 10.97
C ASN A 332 7.52 6.03 10.52
N TRP A 333 7.77 5.00 9.72
CA TRP A 333 9.06 4.82 9.04
C TRP A 333 9.44 6.03 8.17
N PHE A 334 10.69 6.14 7.80
CA PHE A 334 11.12 7.15 6.84
C PHE A 334 10.48 6.86 5.48
N ASN A 335 9.67 7.78 4.96
CA ASN A 335 9.02 7.67 3.67
C ASN A 335 9.81 8.46 2.62
N GLY A 336 10.85 7.83 2.08
CA GLY A 336 11.76 8.46 1.13
C GLY A 336 12.73 9.43 1.79
N VAL A 337 14.00 9.24 1.45
CA VAL A 337 15.13 10.08 1.88
C VAL A 337 15.88 10.49 0.64
N ILE A 338 16.30 11.75 0.55
CA ILE A 338 17.18 12.19 -0.53
C ILE A 338 18.56 12.49 0.08
N PHE A 339 19.56 11.71 -0.35
CA PHE A 339 20.96 11.93 -0.02
C PHE A 339 21.56 13.01 -0.91
N THR A 340 22.42 13.82 -0.32
CA THR A 340 23.17 14.90 -0.98
C THR A 340 24.64 14.84 -0.56
N GLU A 341 25.48 15.75 -1.02
CA GLU A 341 26.90 15.76 -0.63
C GLU A 341 27.12 15.99 0.88
N LYS A 342 26.21 16.72 1.55
CA LYS A 342 26.40 17.18 2.93
C LYS A 342 25.58 16.43 3.97
N GLY A 343 24.58 15.69 3.53
CA GLY A 343 23.62 15.02 4.41
C GLY A 343 22.38 14.57 3.67
N LEU A 344 21.32 14.32 4.41
CA LEU A 344 20.07 13.79 3.88
C LEU A 344 18.88 14.69 4.19
N TYR A 345 17.87 14.63 3.34
CA TYR A 345 16.59 15.29 3.54
C TYR A 345 15.50 14.25 3.81
N MET A 346 14.66 14.51 4.79
CA MET A 346 13.57 13.62 5.20
C MET A 346 12.33 14.39 5.66
N ALA A 347 11.17 13.74 5.68
CA ALA A 347 9.92 14.30 6.19
C ALA A 347 9.57 13.66 7.53
N ARG A 348 9.28 14.48 8.57
CA ARG A 348 8.87 14.04 9.91
C ARG A 348 7.73 14.87 10.46
N GLU A 349 6.90 14.29 11.37
CA GLU A 349 5.69 14.95 11.92
C GLU A 349 5.70 15.20 13.44
N PHE A 350 6.77 14.84 14.15
CA PHE A 350 6.82 14.79 15.62
C PHE A 350 6.65 16.15 16.31
N GLU A 351 7.10 17.24 15.68
CA GLU A 351 7.19 18.54 16.31
C GLU A 351 5.85 19.29 16.34
N SER A 352 5.15 19.33 15.20
CA SER A 352 3.94 20.14 15.04
C SER A 352 2.67 19.32 14.82
N GLY A 353 2.81 18.00 14.73
CA GLY A 353 1.72 17.10 14.31
C GLY A 353 1.40 17.16 12.82
N TRP A 354 2.19 17.93 12.04
CA TRP A 354 2.16 18.00 10.59
C TRP A 354 3.53 17.64 10.02
N GLN A 355 3.57 17.05 8.84
CA GLN A 355 4.82 16.63 8.23
C GLN A 355 5.65 17.83 7.77
N GLN A 356 6.86 17.95 8.29
CA GLN A 356 7.82 18.96 7.90
C GLN A 356 9.05 18.30 7.27
N ILE A 357 9.72 19.03 6.39
CA ILE A 357 10.97 18.60 5.77
C ILE A 357 12.13 19.09 6.62
N TYR A 358 13.07 18.19 6.87
CA TYR A 358 14.30 18.44 7.62
C TYR A 358 15.52 18.06 6.81
N PHE A 359 16.61 18.78 7.05
CA PHE A 359 17.97 18.38 6.67
C PHE A 359 18.66 17.79 7.89
N LEU A 360 19.39 16.70 7.68
CA LEU A 360 20.23 16.04 8.68
C LEU A 360 21.62 15.82 8.09
N SER A 361 22.69 16.33 8.77
CA SER A 361 24.07 16.04 8.37
C SER A 361 24.44 14.57 8.64
N TYR A 362 25.38 14.01 7.88
CA TYR A 362 25.82 12.61 8.04
C TYR A 362 26.38 12.30 9.43
N ASP A 363 26.99 13.27 10.09
CA ASP A 363 27.50 13.12 11.46
C ASP A 363 26.44 13.34 12.55
N GLY A 364 25.20 13.64 12.16
CA GLY A 364 24.07 13.86 13.07
C GLY A 364 24.10 15.20 13.84
N LYS A 365 25.09 16.09 13.59
CA LYS A 365 25.27 17.33 14.37
C LYS A 365 24.38 18.47 13.91
N GLU A 366 24.02 18.53 12.64
CA GLU A 366 23.09 19.52 12.10
C GLU A 366 21.75 18.84 11.81
N PHE A 367 20.70 19.28 12.50
CA PHE A 367 19.32 18.91 12.24
C PHE A 367 18.48 20.17 12.05
N ARG A 368 18.05 20.48 10.83
CA ARG A 368 17.45 21.76 10.50
C ARG A 368 16.12 21.59 9.76
N LYS A 369 15.07 22.22 10.32
CA LYS A 369 13.74 22.32 9.73
C LYS A 369 13.71 23.29 8.54
N LEU A 370 13.09 22.86 7.44
CA LEU A 370 12.99 23.67 6.21
C LEU A 370 11.56 24.18 5.96
N THR A 371 10.54 23.44 6.38
CA THR A 371 9.15 23.81 6.07
C THR A 371 8.35 24.09 7.33
N SER A 372 7.19 24.72 7.17
CA SER A 372 6.20 24.98 8.20
C SER A 372 4.79 24.87 7.64
N GLY A 373 3.78 24.91 8.52
CA GLY A 373 2.37 24.84 8.14
C GLY A 373 1.85 23.41 8.10
N THR A 374 0.72 23.23 7.47
CA THR A 374 -0.10 22.01 7.50
C THR A 374 0.20 21.07 6.35
N ASN A 375 1.43 20.59 6.26
CA ASN A 375 1.82 19.62 5.22
C ASN A 375 1.44 18.20 5.66
N TRP A 376 0.88 17.41 4.74
CA TRP A 376 0.60 16.00 4.96
C TRP A 376 0.87 15.17 3.70
N SER A 377 1.11 13.88 3.84
CA SER A 377 1.52 13.00 2.72
C SER A 377 2.71 13.58 1.94
N VAL A 378 3.70 14.10 2.66
CA VAL A 378 4.90 14.70 2.06
C VAL A 378 5.74 13.63 1.40
N SER A 379 6.07 13.85 0.13
CA SER A 379 7.02 13.03 -0.63
C SER A 379 8.08 13.93 -1.25
N LEU A 380 9.34 13.67 -0.91
CA LEU A 380 10.49 14.39 -1.49
C LEU A 380 10.68 13.96 -2.95
N VAL A 381 10.90 14.94 -3.84
CA VAL A 381 11.05 14.69 -5.28
C VAL A 381 12.47 15.00 -5.75
N ARG A 382 13.03 16.13 -5.33
CA ARG A 382 14.34 16.61 -5.78
C ARG A 382 14.94 17.59 -4.78
N VAL A 383 16.26 17.62 -4.70
CA VAL A 383 17.03 18.69 -4.05
C VAL A 383 17.93 19.36 -5.09
N ASP A 384 17.92 20.68 -5.16
CA ASP A 384 18.92 21.48 -5.89
C ASP A 384 19.86 22.12 -4.86
N GLU A 385 20.95 21.40 -4.56
CA GLU A 385 21.91 21.83 -3.50
C GLU A 385 22.55 23.20 -3.81
N LYS A 386 22.76 23.53 -5.09
CA LYS A 386 23.36 24.79 -5.50
C LYS A 386 22.48 25.99 -5.18
N LYS A 387 21.16 25.82 -5.29
CA LYS A 387 20.17 26.86 -4.96
C LYS A 387 19.65 26.74 -3.52
N GLY A 388 19.82 25.61 -2.89
CA GLY A 388 19.19 25.26 -1.61
C GLY A 388 17.67 25.07 -1.74
N ASP A 389 17.20 24.68 -2.93
CA ASP A 389 15.79 24.44 -3.21
C ASP A 389 15.44 22.94 -2.98
N VAL A 390 14.37 22.66 -2.23
CA VAL A 390 13.83 21.31 -2.07
C VAL A 390 12.44 21.23 -2.68
N TYR A 391 12.24 20.27 -3.59
CA TYR A 391 11.00 20.02 -4.30
C TYR A 391 10.28 18.82 -3.67
N PHE A 392 9.00 18.96 -3.41
CA PHE A 392 8.20 17.94 -2.76
C PHE A 392 6.73 17.99 -3.18
N THR A 393 6.03 16.87 -3.12
CA THR A 393 4.58 16.84 -3.20
C THR A 393 4.00 16.77 -1.79
N ALA A 394 2.86 17.41 -1.57
CA ALA A 394 2.15 17.37 -0.29
C ALA A 394 0.67 17.74 -0.47
N LYS A 395 -0.14 17.29 0.48
CA LYS A 395 -1.45 17.87 0.80
C LYS A 395 -1.18 19.07 1.71
N ARG A 396 -1.15 20.28 1.17
CA ARG A 396 -0.82 21.51 1.88
C ARG A 396 -1.90 22.57 1.80
N ASP A 397 -2.33 22.92 0.59
CA ASP A 397 -3.40 23.90 0.36
C ASP A 397 -4.79 23.23 0.36
N ALA A 398 -4.84 21.91 0.35
CA ALA A 398 -6.04 21.10 0.54
C ALA A 398 -5.67 19.75 1.18
N THR A 399 -6.61 19.15 1.93
CA THR A 399 -6.40 17.86 2.59
C THR A 399 -6.76 16.67 1.70
N VAL A 400 -7.58 16.90 0.66
CA VAL A 400 -8.06 15.88 -0.30
C VAL A 400 -7.27 15.85 -1.62
N ARG A 401 -6.36 16.82 -1.81
CA ARG A 401 -5.52 16.98 -3.02
C ARG A 401 -4.07 17.17 -2.63
N GLN A 402 -3.16 16.69 -3.46
CA GLN A 402 -1.75 17.04 -3.36
C GLN A 402 -1.32 17.91 -4.54
N ALA A 403 -0.33 18.76 -4.32
CA ALA A 403 0.30 19.57 -5.35
C ALA A 403 1.83 19.46 -5.21
N LEU A 404 2.53 19.90 -6.26
CA LEU A 404 3.99 20.03 -6.24
C LEU A 404 4.37 21.39 -5.66
N TYR A 405 5.28 21.37 -4.71
CA TYR A 405 5.83 22.54 -4.03
C TYR A 405 7.36 22.59 -4.13
N LYS A 406 7.87 23.78 -3.95
CA LYS A 406 9.29 24.05 -3.73
C LYS A 406 9.44 24.88 -2.45
N VAL A 407 10.35 24.50 -1.56
CA VAL A 407 10.84 25.36 -0.49
C VAL A 407 12.25 25.82 -0.83
N ASN A 408 12.51 27.13 -0.73
CA ASN A 408 13.83 27.69 -0.96
C ASN A 408 14.65 27.78 0.33
N ALA A 409 15.92 28.15 0.23
CA ALA A 409 16.83 28.30 1.37
C ALA A 409 16.36 29.29 2.46
N LYS A 410 15.40 30.19 2.13
CA LYS A 410 14.79 31.13 3.08
C LYS A 410 13.51 30.58 3.73
N GLY A 411 13.12 29.33 3.47
CA GLY A 411 11.90 28.73 3.96
C GLY A 411 10.61 29.15 3.24
N VAL A 412 10.71 29.89 2.13
CA VAL A 412 9.55 30.28 1.34
C VAL A 412 9.06 29.11 0.51
N ILE A 413 7.80 28.72 0.69
CA ILE A 413 7.17 27.62 -0.02
C ILE A 413 6.36 28.18 -1.18
N THR A 414 6.60 27.63 -2.39
CA THR A 414 5.94 28.01 -3.64
C THR A 414 5.25 26.78 -4.25
N ALA A 415 3.96 26.90 -4.57
CA ALA A 415 3.26 25.89 -5.36
C ALA A 415 3.67 25.97 -6.83
N LEU A 416 4.12 24.86 -7.39
CA LEU A 416 4.54 24.72 -8.79
C LEU A 416 3.47 24.06 -9.67
N THR A 417 2.46 23.46 -9.11
CA THR A 417 1.22 23.07 -9.80
C THR A 417 0.04 23.80 -9.17
N ASP A 418 -1.05 23.92 -9.90
CA ASP A 418 -2.26 24.56 -9.39
C ASP A 418 -2.90 23.71 -8.28
N PRO A 419 -3.00 24.19 -7.02
CA PRO A 419 -3.60 23.45 -5.92
C PRO A 419 -5.11 23.20 -6.05
N ALA A 420 -5.77 23.75 -7.07
CA ALA A 420 -7.14 23.37 -7.42
C ALA A 420 -7.24 21.98 -8.05
N TYR A 421 -6.12 21.38 -8.40
CA TYR A 421 -6.04 20.04 -8.98
C TYR A 421 -5.12 19.15 -8.15
N ASN A 422 -5.47 17.86 -8.11
CA ASN A 422 -4.60 16.83 -7.57
C ASN A 422 -3.50 16.51 -8.59
N ALA A 423 -2.23 16.75 -8.24
CA ALA A 423 -1.08 16.50 -9.08
C ALA A 423 -0.32 15.26 -8.64
N VAL A 424 -0.07 14.33 -9.56
CA VAL A 424 0.63 13.05 -9.32
C VAL A 424 1.64 12.76 -10.42
N GLY A 425 2.53 11.77 -10.19
CA GLY A 425 3.49 11.31 -11.20
C GLY A 425 4.51 12.37 -11.57
N VAL A 426 4.94 13.19 -10.61
CA VAL A 426 5.92 14.26 -10.84
C VAL A 426 7.29 13.66 -11.15
N SER A 427 7.89 14.13 -12.25
CA SER A 427 9.24 13.75 -12.66
C SER A 427 9.96 14.95 -13.29
N PHE A 428 11.16 15.28 -12.77
CA PHE A 428 11.97 16.38 -13.26
C PHE A 428 12.97 15.96 -14.33
N SER A 429 13.23 16.87 -15.29
CA SER A 429 14.41 16.75 -16.16
C SER A 429 15.70 16.74 -15.32
N PRO A 430 16.79 16.11 -15.79
CA PRO A 430 18.05 16.06 -15.04
C PRO A 430 18.55 17.41 -14.55
N ASP A 431 18.43 18.46 -15.39
CA ASP A 431 18.82 19.84 -15.04
C ASP A 431 17.76 20.59 -14.21
N GLY A 432 16.58 20.00 -13.98
CA GLY A 432 15.49 20.57 -13.19
C GLY A 432 14.75 21.73 -13.86
N LYS A 433 14.96 22.01 -15.16
CA LYS A 433 14.28 23.11 -15.86
C LYS A 433 12.84 22.77 -16.25
N TYR A 434 12.54 21.50 -16.42
CA TYR A 434 11.22 21.00 -16.77
C TYR A 434 10.79 19.92 -15.80
N PHE A 435 9.48 19.75 -15.66
CA PHE A 435 8.91 18.59 -15.00
C PHE A 435 7.63 18.13 -15.70
N VAL A 436 7.30 16.86 -15.55
CA VAL A 436 6.03 16.28 -15.96
C VAL A 436 5.16 16.10 -14.73
N ALA A 437 3.86 16.30 -14.87
CA ALA A 437 2.85 15.90 -13.89
C ALA A 437 1.54 15.50 -14.58
N SER A 438 0.82 14.58 -13.98
CA SER A 438 -0.60 14.32 -14.28
C SER A 438 -1.44 15.09 -13.26
N TYR A 439 -2.52 15.75 -13.72
CA TYR A 439 -3.39 16.51 -12.83
C TYR A 439 -4.86 16.34 -13.18
N SER A 440 -5.70 16.37 -12.16
CA SER A 440 -7.16 16.25 -12.26
C SER A 440 -7.84 16.75 -11.00
N ASN A 441 -9.16 16.89 -11.03
CA ASN A 441 -10.04 16.95 -9.86
C ASN A 441 -11.34 16.20 -10.19
N VAL A 442 -12.29 16.11 -9.27
CA VAL A 442 -13.52 15.31 -9.47
C VAL A 442 -14.31 15.67 -10.73
N THR A 443 -14.19 16.90 -11.25
CA THR A 443 -14.94 17.38 -12.42
C THR A 443 -14.06 17.57 -13.67
N THR A 444 -12.74 17.53 -13.51
CA THR A 444 -11.78 17.73 -14.61
C THR A 444 -11.08 16.41 -14.94
N PRO A 445 -11.25 15.87 -16.15
CA PRO A 445 -10.54 14.70 -16.62
C PRO A 445 -9.03 14.80 -16.47
N THR A 446 -8.38 13.66 -16.27
CA THR A 446 -6.93 13.60 -16.06
C THR A 446 -6.19 14.13 -17.29
N LYS A 447 -5.30 15.08 -17.07
CA LYS A 447 -4.36 15.59 -18.08
C LYS A 447 -2.94 15.27 -17.69
N VAL A 448 -2.12 14.98 -18.67
CA VAL A 448 -0.67 14.82 -18.52
C VAL A 448 0.01 15.99 -19.23
N ALA A 449 0.89 16.69 -18.54
CA ALA A 449 1.55 17.86 -19.12
C ALA A 449 3.02 17.97 -18.72
N VAL A 450 3.80 18.58 -19.57
CA VAL A 450 5.17 19.02 -19.30
C VAL A 450 5.13 20.51 -18.93
N PHE A 451 5.73 20.85 -17.82
CA PHE A 451 5.80 22.22 -17.28
C PHE A 451 7.23 22.74 -17.30
N GLN A 452 7.39 24.03 -17.49
CA GLN A 452 8.64 24.73 -17.25
C GLN A 452 8.75 25.09 -15.76
N ASN A 453 9.90 24.83 -15.14
CA ASN A 453 10.13 25.10 -13.71
C ASN A 453 10.64 26.55 -13.50
N ASP A 454 9.84 27.53 -13.88
CA ASP A 454 10.16 28.97 -13.80
C ASP A 454 9.06 29.83 -13.17
N GLY A 455 7.99 29.20 -12.68
CA GLY A 455 6.83 29.86 -12.12
C GLY A 455 6.43 29.33 -10.76
N GLY A 456 5.29 29.79 -10.29
CA GLY A 456 4.64 29.32 -9.07
C GLY A 456 4.06 30.45 -8.24
N ILE A 457 3.24 30.08 -7.25
CA ILE A 457 2.61 31.02 -6.30
C ILE A 457 3.04 30.66 -4.90
N VAL A 458 3.40 31.68 -4.09
CA VAL A 458 3.72 31.47 -2.67
C VAL A 458 2.53 30.85 -1.94
N SER A 459 2.76 29.69 -1.35
CA SER A 459 1.77 28.90 -0.63
C SER A 459 1.85 29.19 0.87
N ALA A 460 0.76 29.68 1.44
CA ALA A 460 0.60 29.82 2.89
C ALA A 460 0.11 28.51 3.58
N GLY A 461 -0.34 27.54 2.78
CA GLY A 461 -1.08 26.37 3.26
C GLY A 461 -2.52 26.73 3.64
N HIS A 462 -3.28 25.73 4.08
CA HIS A 462 -4.66 25.96 4.50
C HIS A 462 -4.78 26.59 5.91
N GLY A 463 -3.66 26.81 6.62
CA GLY A 463 -3.64 27.50 7.91
C GLY A 463 -4.37 26.77 9.06
N GLY A 464 -4.66 25.48 8.90
CA GLY A 464 -5.50 24.70 9.81
C GLY A 464 -7.00 24.80 9.50
N ASP A 465 -7.41 25.59 8.52
CA ASP A 465 -8.80 25.73 8.08
C ASP A 465 -9.12 24.64 7.03
N ILE A 466 -9.44 23.45 7.53
CA ILE A 466 -9.71 22.27 6.71
C ILE A 466 -10.98 22.44 5.87
N GLU A 467 -11.96 23.17 6.38
CA GLU A 467 -13.20 23.46 5.66
C GLU A 467 -12.91 24.22 4.36
N LYS A 468 -12.15 25.30 4.42
CA LYS A 468 -11.75 26.07 3.22
C LYS A 468 -10.83 25.30 2.29
N ALA A 469 -9.97 24.45 2.86
CA ALA A 469 -9.02 23.66 2.08
C ALA A 469 -9.69 22.58 1.22
N ASN A 470 -10.84 22.06 1.63
CA ASN A 470 -11.55 20.99 0.92
C ASN A 470 -12.64 21.49 -0.02
N LEU A 471 -13.04 22.75 0.06
CA LEU A 471 -14.08 23.30 -0.80
C LEU A 471 -13.62 23.48 -2.24
N THR A 472 -14.49 23.12 -3.19
CA THR A 472 -14.37 23.44 -4.61
C THR A 472 -14.80 24.88 -4.94
N GLY A 473 -15.08 25.70 -3.92
CA GLY A 473 -15.68 27.04 -4.00
C GLY A 473 -14.71 28.21 -4.25
N PRO A 474 -14.93 29.38 -3.62
CA PRO A 474 -14.26 30.64 -3.95
C PRO A 474 -12.73 30.65 -3.86
N VAL A 475 -12.12 29.76 -3.07
CA VAL A 475 -10.67 29.60 -3.02
C VAL A 475 -10.16 29.05 -4.35
N ALA A 476 -10.82 28.02 -4.88
CA ALA A 476 -10.52 27.48 -6.20
C ALA A 476 -10.75 28.52 -7.32
N GLN A 477 -11.77 29.40 -7.17
CA GLN A 477 -12.00 30.50 -8.10
C GLN A 477 -10.92 31.59 -8.02
N LYS A 478 -10.45 31.96 -6.82
CA LYS A 478 -9.30 32.85 -6.66
C LYS A 478 -8.02 32.27 -7.26
N LEU A 479 -7.84 30.98 -7.12
CA LEU A 479 -6.72 30.25 -7.71
C LEU A 479 -6.86 30.12 -9.23
N LYS A 480 -8.07 29.97 -9.79
CA LYS A 480 -8.35 30.04 -11.24
C LYS A 480 -8.12 31.40 -11.85
N ALA A 481 -8.41 32.46 -11.13
CA ALA A 481 -8.18 33.83 -11.56
C ALA A 481 -6.72 34.28 -11.36
N GLY A 482 -5.99 33.62 -10.50
CA GLY A 482 -4.58 33.89 -10.23
C GLY A 482 -3.70 33.15 -11.22
N LYS A 483 -3.16 33.79 -12.10
CA LYS A 483 -2.03 33.57 -12.96
C LYS A 483 -0.98 32.60 -12.34
N TYR A 484 -1.31 31.28 -12.28
CA TYR A 484 -0.26 30.28 -12.28
C TYR A 484 0.44 30.46 -13.63
N GLY A 485 1.52 31.17 -13.69
CA GLY A 485 2.27 31.44 -14.90
C GLY A 485 2.98 30.21 -15.47
N LEU A 486 2.49 29.01 -15.06
CA LEU A 486 2.97 27.72 -15.51
C LEU A 486 2.49 27.46 -16.92
N LYS A 487 3.38 27.66 -17.87
CA LYS A 487 3.18 27.24 -19.25
C LYS A 487 3.33 25.72 -19.31
N GLY A 488 2.22 25.03 -19.18
CA GLY A 488 2.14 23.56 -19.34
C GLY A 488 1.85 23.22 -20.79
N LEU A 489 2.65 22.35 -21.38
CA LEU A 489 2.36 21.70 -22.64
C LEU A 489 1.57 20.43 -22.35
N VAL A 490 0.28 20.40 -22.67
CA VAL A 490 -0.56 19.20 -22.51
C VAL A 490 -0.11 18.14 -23.50
N VAL A 491 0.32 16.99 -22.99
CA VAL A 491 0.75 15.82 -23.77
C VAL A 491 -0.41 14.89 -24.05
N ALA A 492 -1.33 14.72 -23.08
CA ALA A 492 -2.53 13.90 -23.20
C ALA A 492 -3.64 14.44 -22.32
N ASP A 493 -4.87 14.20 -22.75
CA ASP A 493 -6.11 14.54 -22.04
C ASP A 493 -7.01 13.29 -22.05
N ALA A 494 -7.50 12.87 -20.88
CA ALA A 494 -8.44 11.76 -20.77
C ALA A 494 -9.83 12.09 -21.32
N ALA A 495 -10.17 13.37 -21.52
CA ALA A 495 -11.34 13.78 -22.28
C ALA A 495 -11.09 13.58 -23.77
N GLY A 496 -11.82 12.69 -24.38
CA GLY A 496 -11.90 12.57 -25.84
C GLY A 496 -12.67 13.74 -26.46
N ALA A 497 -12.64 13.82 -27.78
CA ALA A 497 -13.28 14.92 -28.52
C ALA A 497 -14.80 15.02 -28.29
N ASP A 498 -15.46 13.90 -28.00
CA ASP A 498 -16.92 13.80 -27.82
C ASP A 498 -17.31 13.77 -26.33
N TYR A 499 -16.37 14.02 -25.41
CA TYR A 499 -16.64 14.02 -23.97
C TYR A 499 -17.59 15.14 -23.57
N ASP A 500 -18.73 14.76 -23.03
CA ASP A 500 -19.72 15.68 -22.49
C ASP A 500 -19.97 15.34 -21.01
N PRO A 501 -19.50 16.15 -20.06
CA PRO A 501 -19.65 15.88 -18.64
C PRO A 501 -21.13 15.83 -18.17
N SER A 502 -22.07 16.44 -18.92
CA SER A 502 -23.50 16.41 -18.57
C SER A 502 -24.14 15.02 -18.69
N LYS A 503 -23.48 14.13 -19.42
CA LYS A 503 -23.94 12.73 -19.57
C LYS A 503 -23.69 11.88 -18.34
N TYR A 504 -22.82 12.32 -17.41
CA TYR A 504 -22.30 11.52 -16.31
C TYR A 504 -22.64 12.14 -14.96
N ALA A 505 -22.87 11.28 -13.98
CA ALA A 505 -22.89 11.67 -12.59
C ALA A 505 -21.43 11.80 -12.10
N LEU A 506 -21.05 13.00 -11.72
CA LEU A 506 -19.70 13.33 -11.25
C LEU A 506 -19.72 13.66 -9.75
N GLY A 507 -18.58 13.45 -9.07
CA GLY A 507 -18.43 13.72 -7.66
C GLY A 507 -18.47 15.21 -7.32
N GLN A 508 -18.97 15.48 -6.12
CA GLN A 508 -18.91 16.81 -5.48
C GLN A 508 -18.31 16.66 -4.09
N LEU A 509 -17.35 17.52 -3.74
CA LEU A 509 -16.79 17.51 -2.38
C LEU A 509 -17.77 18.16 -1.41
N VAL A 510 -17.94 17.49 -0.30
CA VAL A 510 -18.73 17.98 0.86
C VAL A 510 -17.89 17.87 2.13
N HIS A 511 -18.29 18.50 3.20
CA HIS A 511 -17.66 18.39 4.50
C HIS A 511 -18.70 18.41 5.60
N MET A 512 -18.35 17.85 6.73
CA MET A 512 -19.14 17.84 7.96
C MET A 512 -18.22 18.20 9.14
N THR A 513 -18.70 18.95 10.10
CA THR A 513 -17.96 19.25 11.32
C THR A 513 -18.57 18.47 12.48
N THR A 514 -17.75 17.69 13.17
CA THR A 514 -18.16 16.94 14.36
C THR A 514 -18.42 17.87 15.54
N ALA A 515 -19.19 17.41 16.53
CA ALA A 515 -19.50 18.19 17.72
C ALA A 515 -18.24 18.61 18.53
N ASP A 516 -17.15 17.84 18.43
CA ASP A 516 -15.86 18.12 19.07
C ASP A 516 -14.86 18.84 18.14
N GLY A 517 -15.35 19.38 16.99
CA GLY A 517 -14.63 20.36 16.15
C GLY A 517 -13.67 19.77 15.11
N PHE A 518 -13.83 18.51 14.68
CA PHE A 518 -13.13 17.97 13.53
C PHE A 518 -13.92 18.22 12.25
N THR A 519 -13.29 18.80 11.23
CA THR A 519 -13.87 18.89 9.90
C THR A 519 -13.47 17.67 9.10
N LEU A 520 -14.47 16.92 8.64
CA LEU A 520 -14.31 15.65 7.92
C LEU A 520 -14.76 15.84 6.48
N PRO A 521 -13.97 15.39 5.48
CA PRO A 521 -14.34 15.48 4.08
C PRO A 521 -15.22 14.30 3.66
N GLY A 522 -16.10 14.57 2.68
CA GLY A 522 -16.86 13.60 1.94
C GLY A 522 -16.84 13.90 0.44
N MET A 523 -17.18 12.92 -0.38
CA MET A 523 -17.41 13.06 -1.81
C MET A 523 -18.73 12.40 -2.17
N ILE A 524 -19.69 13.19 -2.65
CA ILE A 524 -21.04 12.74 -2.98
C ILE A 524 -21.27 12.74 -4.48
N VAL A 525 -21.95 11.72 -4.99
CA VAL A 525 -22.42 11.60 -6.38
C VAL A 525 -23.93 11.48 -6.36
N TYR A 526 -24.60 12.43 -6.98
CA TYR A 526 -26.05 12.42 -7.09
C TYR A 526 -26.55 11.58 -8.27
N PRO A 527 -27.77 11.01 -8.19
CA PRO A 527 -28.40 10.35 -9.29
C PRO A 527 -28.55 11.26 -10.52
N LYS A 528 -28.50 10.68 -11.70
CA LYS A 528 -28.77 11.41 -12.94
C LYS A 528 -30.21 11.96 -12.91
N GLY A 529 -30.37 13.24 -13.21
CA GLY A 529 -31.66 13.91 -13.11
C GLY A 529 -32.12 14.14 -11.65
N PHE A 530 -31.17 14.29 -10.73
CA PHE A 530 -31.43 14.58 -9.32
C PHE A 530 -32.41 15.75 -9.14
N ASP A 531 -33.42 15.55 -8.32
CA ASP A 531 -34.43 16.53 -7.95
C ASP A 531 -34.51 16.63 -6.42
N ALA A 532 -34.11 17.76 -5.86
CA ALA A 532 -34.06 17.96 -4.41
C ALA A 532 -35.45 17.90 -3.72
N ALA A 533 -36.55 17.91 -4.47
CA ALA A 533 -37.89 17.69 -3.94
C ALA A 533 -38.24 16.21 -3.72
N LYS A 534 -37.44 15.30 -4.27
CA LYS A 534 -37.60 13.85 -4.11
C LYS A 534 -36.69 13.32 -3.04
N LYS A 535 -36.99 12.11 -2.54
CA LYS A 535 -36.15 11.40 -1.58
C LYS A 535 -35.45 10.20 -2.23
N TYR A 536 -34.17 10.04 -1.91
CA TYR A 536 -33.30 9.01 -2.48
C TYR A 536 -32.68 8.14 -1.39
N PRO A 537 -32.46 6.85 -1.63
CA PRO A 537 -31.64 6.00 -0.80
C PRO A 537 -30.18 6.40 -0.94
N VAL A 538 -29.34 6.05 0.05
CA VAL A 538 -27.93 6.39 0.07
C VAL A 538 -27.08 5.14 0.25
N HIS A 539 -26.02 5.02 -0.55
CA HIS A 539 -24.92 4.08 -0.37
C HIS A 539 -23.69 4.84 0.12
N VAL A 540 -23.16 4.43 1.27
CA VAL A 540 -21.97 5.01 1.90
C VAL A 540 -20.81 4.03 1.77
N ASP A 541 -19.74 4.44 1.11
CA ASP A 541 -18.52 3.65 0.94
C ASP A 541 -17.46 4.16 1.92
N ILE A 542 -16.92 3.28 2.76
CA ILE A 542 -16.00 3.63 3.84
C ILE A 542 -14.78 2.70 3.89
N TYR A 543 -13.70 3.24 4.48
CA TYR A 543 -12.59 2.42 4.97
C TYR A 543 -12.36 2.66 6.47
N GLY A 544 -11.94 3.85 6.86
CA GLY A 544 -11.78 4.25 8.26
C GLY A 544 -10.43 3.94 8.88
N GLY A 545 -9.57 3.14 8.22
CA GLY A 545 -8.25 2.81 8.72
C GLY A 545 -7.33 4.03 8.87
N PRO A 546 -6.35 3.98 9.79
CA PRO A 546 -5.46 5.10 10.09
C PRO A 546 -4.72 5.59 8.85
N ASN A 547 -4.75 6.91 8.63
CA ASN A 547 -4.08 7.58 7.52
C ASN A 547 -4.40 7.01 6.12
N SER A 548 -5.59 6.41 5.95
CA SER A 548 -6.03 5.73 4.73
C SER A 548 -7.30 6.37 4.15
N PRO A 549 -7.22 7.59 3.58
CA PRO A 549 -8.38 8.31 3.09
C PRO A 549 -8.99 7.66 1.86
N VAL A 550 -10.33 7.57 1.82
CA VAL A 550 -11.10 7.23 0.61
C VAL A 550 -11.51 8.48 -0.16
N VAL A 551 -11.68 9.60 0.51
CA VAL A 551 -12.03 10.88 -0.11
C VAL A 551 -10.81 11.51 -0.76
N ARG A 552 -10.85 11.60 -2.08
CA ARG A 552 -9.76 12.16 -2.90
C ARG A 552 -10.33 12.99 -4.04
N ASP A 553 -9.89 14.23 -4.15
CA ASP A 553 -10.30 15.10 -5.24
C ASP A 553 -9.49 14.77 -6.50
N ARG A 554 -9.90 13.72 -7.17
CA ARG A 554 -9.32 13.28 -8.44
C ARG A 554 -10.42 12.79 -9.39
N TRP A 555 -10.18 12.92 -10.67
CA TRP A 555 -11.09 12.39 -11.66
C TRP A 555 -11.07 10.86 -11.69
N THR A 556 -12.26 10.31 -11.78
CA THR A 556 -12.47 8.88 -12.02
C THR A 556 -13.22 8.75 -13.33
N MET A 557 -12.66 8.00 -14.29
CA MET A 557 -13.30 7.79 -15.59
C MET A 557 -14.67 7.15 -15.40
N PRO A 558 -15.75 7.79 -15.91
CA PRO A 558 -17.07 7.20 -15.92
C PRO A 558 -17.10 5.85 -16.65
N ASN A 559 -17.73 4.86 -16.06
CA ASN A 559 -17.93 3.54 -16.63
C ASN A 559 -19.22 2.90 -16.07
N ALA A 560 -19.65 1.80 -16.65
CA ALA A 560 -20.88 1.13 -16.24
C ALA A 560 -20.94 0.75 -14.75
N ASN A 561 -19.78 0.54 -14.09
CA ASN A 561 -19.77 0.16 -12.68
C ASN A 561 -19.96 1.36 -11.76
N ASN A 562 -19.25 2.49 -12.00
CA ASN A 562 -19.39 3.66 -11.14
C ASN A 562 -20.63 4.53 -11.46
N GLN A 563 -21.19 4.42 -12.68
CA GLN A 563 -22.46 5.08 -13.03
C GLN A 563 -23.70 4.28 -12.60
N TRP A 564 -23.55 3.00 -12.27
CA TRP A 564 -24.64 2.11 -11.88
C TRP A 564 -25.52 2.66 -10.74
N TRP A 565 -24.90 3.25 -9.72
CA TRP A 565 -25.60 3.85 -8.58
C TRP A 565 -26.52 5.00 -9.01
N SER A 566 -25.96 5.90 -9.80
CA SER A 566 -26.68 7.05 -10.35
C SER A 566 -27.85 6.63 -11.26
N GLU A 567 -27.64 5.61 -12.10
CA GLU A 567 -28.65 5.08 -13.02
C GLU A 567 -29.79 4.38 -12.27
N ASN A 568 -29.54 3.83 -11.09
CA ASN A 568 -30.54 3.21 -10.22
C ASN A 568 -31.15 4.19 -9.19
N GLY A 569 -30.87 5.48 -9.29
CA GLY A 569 -31.47 6.49 -8.41
C GLY A 569 -30.95 6.45 -6.98
N ILE A 570 -29.72 5.98 -6.76
CA ILE A 570 -29.06 5.88 -5.46
C ILE A 570 -28.01 6.98 -5.34
N ILE A 571 -28.05 7.76 -4.27
CA ILE A 571 -26.95 8.67 -3.90
C ILE A 571 -25.78 7.82 -3.42
N GLN A 572 -24.58 8.05 -3.98
CA GLN A 572 -23.36 7.43 -3.51
C GLN A 572 -22.49 8.47 -2.80
N ILE A 573 -21.92 8.12 -1.64
CA ILE A 573 -21.03 9.01 -0.89
C ILE A 573 -19.86 8.22 -0.30
N TRP A 574 -18.66 8.78 -0.41
CA TRP A 574 -17.46 8.36 0.32
C TRP A 574 -17.22 9.34 1.45
N VAL A 575 -16.87 8.85 2.62
CA VAL A 575 -16.62 9.67 3.80
C VAL A 575 -15.42 9.16 4.58
N ASP A 576 -14.66 10.08 5.17
CA ASP A 576 -13.51 9.77 6.01
C ASP A 576 -13.73 10.20 7.47
N PRO A 577 -13.18 9.43 8.45
CA PRO A 577 -13.17 9.82 9.86
C PRO A 577 -11.97 10.75 10.15
N ARG A 578 -11.89 11.26 11.41
CA ARG A 578 -10.79 12.13 11.88
C ARG A 578 -9.39 11.55 11.66
N ALA A 579 -9.25 10.24 11.78
CA ALA A 579 -7.99 9.52 11.59
C ALA A 579 -7.69 9.18 10.13
N GLY A 580 -8.53 9.55 9.17
CA GLY A 580 -8.38 9.27 7.73
C GLY A 580 -7.22 10.01 7.04
N GLY A 581 -6.40 10.79 7.77
CA GLY A 581 -5.23 11.49 7.21
C GLY A 581 -5.50 12.91 6.73
N HIS A 582 -6.60 13.53 7.17
CA HIS A 582 -6.96 14.92 6.85
C HIS A 582 -6.66 15.90 7.97
N ASN A 583 -6.51 15.41 9.19
CA ASN A 583 -6.34 16.20 10.41
C ASN A 583 -4.95 16.08 11.04
N GLY A 584 -3.95 15.56 10.30
CA GLY A 584 -2.61 15.32 10.81
C GLY A 584 -2.61 14.42 12.05
N ARG A 585 -1.61 14.59 12.90
CA ARG A 585 -1.51 13.83 14.18
C ARG A 585 -2.66 14.11 15.14
N LYS A 586 -3.27 15.30 15.09
CA LYS A 586 -4.43 15.63 15.95
C LYS A 586 -5.55 14.61 15.76
N GLY A 587 -5.86 14.22 14.53
CA GLY A 587 -6.87 13.17 14.26
C GLY A 587 -6.34 11.76 14.53
N LEU A 588 -5.11 11.48 14.11
CA LEU A 588 -4.50 10.15 14.23
C LEU A 588 -4.27 9.74 15.69
N ASP A 589 -3.76 10.63 16.55
CA ASP A 589 -3.48 10.29 17.95
C ASP A 589 -4.74 9.89 18.74
N MET A 590 -5.93 10.27 18.26
CA MET A 590 -7.21 9.95 18.93
C MET A 590 -7.58 8.47 18.88
N ILE A 591 -7.00 7.70 17.97
CA ILE A 591 -7.30 6.26 17.86
C ILE A 591 -6.34 5.38 18.67
N TYR A 592 -5.26 5.97 19.20
CA TYR A 592 -4.23 5.21 19.91
C TYR A 592 -4.82 4.46 21.10
N ARG A 593 -4.58 3.14 21.17
CA ARG A 593 -5.07 2.16 22.15
C ARG A 593 -6.59 1.93 22.13
N GLN A 594 -7.33 2.42 21.11
CA GLN A 594 -8.79 2.29 21.00
C GLN A 594 -9.28 2.37 19.55
N LEU A 595 -8.73 1.52 18.68
CA LEU A 595 -9.19 1.41 17.29
C LEU A 595 -10.70 1.17 17.25
N THR A 596 -11.39 1.70 16.23
CA THR A 596 -12.82 1.62 15.97
C THR A 596 -13.71 2.53 16.83
N VAL A 597 -13.23 3.04 17.97
CA VAL A 597 -14.07 3.81 18.90
C VAL A 597 -14.40 5.20 18.34
N ASN A 598 -13.39 5.98 17.98
CA ASN A 598 -13.60 7.33 17.42
C ASN A 598 -14.08 7.28 15.97
N GLU A 599 -13.67 6.26 15.21
CA GLU A 599 -14.12 6.05 13.83
C GLU A 599 -15.63 5.79 13.78
N VAL A 600 -16.18 4.92 14.65
CA VAL A 600 -17.63 4.69 14.77
C VAL A 600 -18.36 6.00 15.09
N LYS A 601 -17.83 6.80 16.03
CA LYS A 601 -18.41 8.09 16.41
C LYS A 601 -18.47 9.05 15.22
N ASP A 602 -17.40 9.13 14.43
CA ASP A 602 -17.34 10.00 13.25
C ASP A 602 -18.29 9.54 12.15
N PHE A 603 -18.36 8.23 11.89
CA PHE A 603 -19.30 7.69 10.92
C PHE A 603 -20.76 7.83 11.37
N CYS A 604 -21.06 7.73 12.67
CA CYS A 604 -22.38 8.06 13.20
C CYS A 604 -22.76 9.51 12.94
N ALA A 605 -21.82 10.45 13.10
CA ALA A 605 -22.06 11.85 12.78
C ALA A 605 -22.33 12.07 11.27
N TRP A 606 -21.64 11.30 10.39
CA TRP A 606 -21.97 11.28 8.97
C TRP A 606 -23.37 10.73 8.69
N GLY A 607 -23.80 9.67 9.41
CA GLY A 607 -25.16 9.14 9.32
C GLY A 607 -26.21 10.17 9.70
N GLU A 608 -26.01 10.91 10.80
CA GLU A 608 -26.87 12.02 11.25
C GLU A 608 -26.91 13.15 10.24
N TRP A 609 -25.76 13.52 9.68
CA TRP A 609 -25.67 14.53 8.63
C TRP A 609 -26.48 14.12 7.38
N LEU A 610 -26.39 12.86 6.96
CA LEU A 610 -27.17 12.32 5.83
C LEU A 610 -28.67 12.34 6.11
N GLN A 611 -29.09 11.88 7.30
CA GLN A 611 -30.51 11.85 7.69
C GLN A 611 -31.14 13.25 7.77
N ALA A 612 -30.34 14.28 8.05
CA ALA A 612 -30.79 15.68 8.09
C ALA A 612 -31.02 16.27 6.70
N LEU A 613 -30.53 15.65 5.62
CA LEU A 613 -30.73 16.15 4.26
C LEU A 613 -32.16 15.87 3.78
N PRO A 614 -32.90 16.90 3.29
CA PRO A 614 -34.34 16.76 2.98
C PRO A 614 -34.63 15.77 1.86
N TYR A 615 -33.66 15.49 1.00
CA TYR A 615 -33.75 14.59 -0.13
C TYR A 615 -33.23 13.17 0.16
N VAL A 616 -32.91 12.85 1.41
CA VAL A 616 -32.47 11.51 1.82
C VAL A 616 -33.65 10.72 2.41
N LYS A 617 -33.80 9.46 2.02
CA LYS A 617 -34.63 8.49 2.72
C LYS A 617 -33.89 8.03 3.96
N ALA A 618 -34.21 8.58 5.13
CA ALA A 618 -33.48 8.36 6.38
C ALA A 618 -33.42 6.88 6.82
N ASP A 619 -34.39 6.08 6.38
CA ASP A 619 -34.50 4.65 6.64
C ASP A 619 -33.90 3.75 5.54
N LYS A 620 -33.26 4.33 4.52
CA LYS A 620 -32.62 3.64 3.38
C LYS A 620 -31.17 4.12 3.19
N ILE A 621 -30.37 3.99 4.24
CA ILE A 621 -28.93 4.28 4.21
C ILE A 621 -28.18 2.97 4.41
N GLY A 622 -27.42 2.59 3.38
CA GLY A 622 -26.54 1.43 3.37
C GLY A 622 -25.07 1.82 3.49
N VAL A 623 -24.23 0.96 4.07
CA VAL A 623 -22.78 1.16 4.21
C VAL A 623 -21.99 -0.05 3.72
N GLU A 624 -20.93 0.18 2.98
CA GLU A 624 -20.05 -0.88 2.46
C GLU A 624 -18.59 -0.57 2.76
N GLY A 625 -17.83 -1.61 3.14
CA GLY A 625 -16.40 -1.51 3.34
C GLY A 625 -15.70 -2.86 3.37
N PHE A 626 -14.39 -2.84 3.07
CA PHE A 626 -13.55 -4.02 3.04
C PHE A 626 -12.37 -3.87 3.99
N SER A 627 -11.86 -4.98 4.56
CA SER A 627 -10.74 -4.96 5.51
C SER A 627 -11.11 -4.16 6.78
N PHE A 628 -10.37 -3.11 7.13
CA PHE A 628 -10.75 -2.18 8.19
C PHE A 628 -12.17 -1.63 7.95
N GLY A 629 -12.53 -1.34 6.68
CA GLY A 629 -13.88 -0.92 6.30
C GLY A 629 -14.94 -1.98 6.57
N GLY A 630 -14.61 -3.28 6.45
CA GLY A 630 -15.48 -4.40 6.85
C GLY A 630 -15.72 -4.44 8.35
N THR A 631 -14.68 -4.20 9.15
CA THR A 631 -14.77 -4.01 10.60
C THR A 631 -15.73 -2.86 10.94
N MET A 632 -15.53 -1.70 10.32
CA MET A 632 -16.36 -0.51 10.54
C MET A 632 -17.80 -0.71 10.12
N THR A 633 -18.04 -1.29 8.93
CA THR A 633 -19.38 -1.62 8.44
C THR A 633 -20.14 -2.50 9.43
N THR A 634 -19.49 -3.56 9.93
CA THR A 634 -20.08 -4.47 10.91
C THR A 634 -20.44 -3.73 12.22
N MET A 635 -19.52 -2.91 12.74
CA MET A 635 -19.76 -2.09 13.94
C MET A 635 -20.93 -1.13 13.76
N LEU A 636 -21.02 -0.47 12.59
CA LEU A 636 -22.07 0.51 12.32
C LEU A 636 -23.46 -0.13 12.19
N VAL A 637 -23.58 -1.25 11.49
CA VAL A 637 -24.87 -1.96 11.35
C VAL A 637 -25.31 -2.58 12.68
N MET A 638 -24.38 -3.00 13.53
CA MET A 638 -24.71 -3.54 14.86
C MET A 638 -25.11 -2.45 15.85
N ARG A 639 -24.31 -1.37 15.96
CA ARG A 639 -24.41 -0.40 17.04
C ARG A 639 -25.11 0.91 16.66
N ALA A 640 -25.27 1.17 15.37
CA ALA A 640 -25.90 2.39 14.84
C ALA A 640 -26.90 2.04 13.72
N SER A 641 -27.67 0.97 13.89
CA SER A 641 -28.68 0.52 12.95
C SER A 641 -29.82 1.51 12.72
N ASP A 642 -29.96 2.51 13.60
CA ASP A 642 -30.84 3.67 13.43
C ASP A 642 -30.33 4.68 12.38
N LYS A 643 -29.06 4.56 11.99
CA LYS A 643 -28.40 5.42 10.98
C LYS A 643 -27.98 4.62 9.73
N PHE A 644 -27.49 3.40 9.92
CA PHE A 644 -27.01 2.51 8.86
C PHE A 644 -27.80 1.20 8.90
N HIS A 645 -28.79 1.12 8.05
CA HIS A 645 -29.74 0.01 8.06
C HIS A 645 -29.22 -1.24 7.37
N TYR A 646 -28.41 -1.09 6.33
CA TYR A 646 -27.92 -2.19 5.51
C TYR A 646 -26.41 -2.12 5.36
N GLY A 647 -25.72 -3.26 5.45
CA GLY A 647 -24.26 -3.28 5.32
C GLY A 647 -23.72 -4.46 4.56
N ILE A 648 -22.66 -4.22 3.80
CA ILE A 648 -21.83 -5.28 3.21
C ILE A 648 -20.42 -5.14 3.77
N ALA A 649 -20.00 -6.12 4.59
CA ALA A 649 -18.72 -6.17 5.27
C ALA A 649 -17.82 -7.25 4.67
N GLY A 650 -16.72 -6.86 4.04
CA GLY A 650 -15.76 -7.80 3.44
C GLY A 650 -14.46 -7.88 4.22
N GLY A 651 -13.94 -9.10 4.48
CA GLY A 651 -12.58 -9.33 4.99
C GLY A 651 -12.21 -8.57 6.27
N GLY A 652 -13.17 -8.37 7.20
CA GLY A 652 -12.98 -7.53 8.37
C GLY A 652 -12.18 -8.18 9.49
N VAL A 653 -11.47 -7.37 10.27
CA VAL A 653 -10.86 -7.75 11.54
C VAL A 653 -11.92 -7.60 12.63
N TYR A 654 -12.32 -8.70 13.24
CA TYR A 654 -13.38 -8.70 14.26
C TYR A 654 -12.85 -8.89 15.68
N ASP A 655 -11.60 -9.32 15.80
CA ASP A 655 -10.82 -9.31 17.04
C ASP A 655 -9.37 -8.91 16.71
N TRP A 656 -8.94 -7.75 17.19
CA TRP A 656 -7.61 -7.21 16.89
C TRP A 656 -6.46 -8.06 17.43
N ALA A 657 -6.69 -8.89 18.44
CA ALA A 657 -5.70 -9.85 18.92
C ALA A 657 -5.36 -10.94 17.87
N LEU A 658 -6.18 -11.09 16.84
CA LEU A 658 -5.99 -12.07 15.76
C LEU A 658 -5.27 -11.49 14.53
N TYR A 659 -4.97 -10.19 14.53
CA TYR A 659 -4.25 -9.52 13.45
C TYR A 659 -2.76 -9.44 13.77
N ASP A 660 -1.93 -9.02 12.81
CA ASP A 660 -0.47 -9.05 12.96
C ASP A 660 0.05 -8.13 14.06
N SER A 661 1.25 -8.45 14.56
CA SER A 661 1.93 -7.74 15.65
C SER A 661 2.34 -6.32 15.26
N HIS A 662 2.87 -6.10 14.05
CA HIS A 662 3.45 -4.81 13.68
C HIS A 662 2.38 -3.74 13.47
N TYR A 663 1.32 -4.03 12.67
CA TYR A 663 0.23 -3.08 12.43
C TYR A 663 -0.58 -2.83 13.71
N THR A 664 -1.03 -3.91 14.34
CA THR A 664 -1.97 -3.76 15.45
C THR A 664 -1.31 -3.14 16.67
N GLU A 665 -0.13 -3.59 17.07
CA GLU A 665 0.56 -3.07 18.26
C GLU A 665 1.04 -1.63 18.08
N ARG A 666 1.29 -1.19 16.86
CA ARG A 666 1.52 0.23 16.54
C ARG A 666 0.40 1.13 17.06
N TYR A 667 -0.84 0.71 16.86
CA TYR A 667 -2.02 1.51 17.21
C TYR A 667 -2.65 1.12 18.55
N MET A 668 -2.47 -0.13 18.98
CA MET A 668 -3.16 -0.69 20.15
C MET A 668 -2.24 -1.01 21.32
N ASP A 669 -0.90 -1.01 21.13
CA ASP A 669 0.04 -1.65 22.05
C ASP A 669 -0.23 -3.17 22.12
N THR A 670 0.43 -3.93 22.98
CA THR A 670 0.17 -5.36 23.14
C THR A 670 -1.14 -5.62 23.91
N PRO A 671 -1.79 -6.77 23.71
CA PRO A 671 -2.98 -7.12 24.49
C PRO A 671 -2.73 -7.13 26.02
N ALA A 672 -1.52 -7.46 26.46
CA ALA A 672 -1.15 -7.45 27.86
C ALA A 672 -1.06 -6.02 28.44
N ASN A 673 -0.61 -5.06 27.63
CA ASN A 673 -0.45 -3.67 28.06
C ASN A 673 -1.73 -2.83 27.90
N ASN A 674 -2.67 -3.28 27.08
CA ASN A 674 -3.90 -2.56 26.75
C ASN A 674 -5.15 -3.46 26.71
N PRO A 675 -5.42 -4.29 27.72
CA PRO A 675 -6.55 -5.22 27.69
C PRO A 675 -7.90 -4.51 27.47
N GLU A 676 -8.12 -3.35 28.10
CA GLU A 676 -9.36 -2.59 27.98
C GLU A 676 -9.58 -2.07 26.55
N GLY A 677 -8.51 -1.58 25.89
CA GLY A 677 -8.58 -1.13 24.51
C GLY A 677 -8.94 -2.25 23.54
N TYR A 678 -8.38 -3.45 23.72
CA TYR A 678 -8.74 -4.62 22.93
C TYR A 678 -10.20 -5.03 23.14
N GLU A 679 -10.70 -4.99 24.38
CA GLU A 679 -12.10 -5.32 24.68
C GLU A 679 -13.09 -4.35 24.03
N VAL A 680 -12.86 -3.04 24.11
CA VAL A 680 -13.78 -2.04 23.48
C VAL A 680 -13.68 -2.03 21.96
N SER A 681 -12.57 -2.50 21.40
CA SER A 681 -12.35 -2.57 19.95
C SER A 681 -12.81 -3.89 19.31
N LYS A 682 -13.16 -4.88 20.14
CA LYS A 682 -13.55 -6.23 19.70
C LYS A 682 -15.00 -6.26 19.23
N VAL A 683 -15.19 -6.45 17.91
CA VAL A 683 -16.52 -6.44 17.26
C VAL A 683 -17.43 -7.53 17.83
N LEU A 684 -16.88 -8.68 18.20
CA LEU A 684 -17.62 -9.83 18.75
C LEU A 684 -18.44 -9.45 19.99
N ASN A 685 -17.98 -8.48 20.78
CA ASN A 685 -18.66 -8.01 21.99
C ASN A 685 -19.98 -7.27 21.72
N TYR A 686 -20.21 -6.85 20.47
CA TYR A 686 -21.38 -6.06 20.08
C TYR A 686 -22.43 -6.83 19.28
N VAL A 687 -22.28 -8.15 19.15
CA VAL A 687 -23.25 -9.02 18.45
C VAL A 687 -24.65 -8.92 19.07
N ALA A 688 -24.75 -8.71 20.38
CA ALA A 688 -26.04 -8.51 21.05
C ALA A 688 -26.79 -7.25 20.59
N ASP A 689 -26.05 -6.20 20.22
CA ASP A 689 -26.62 -4.91 19.77
C ASP A 689 -27.23 -5.00 18.36
N TYR A 690 -26.84 -6.01 17.57
CA TYR A 690 -27.42 -6.24 16.24
C TYR A 690 -28.90 -6.58 16.37
N PRO A 691 -29.82 -5.78 15.80
CA PRO A 691 -31.26 -5.87 16.14
C PRO A 691 -31.99 -7.05 15.51
N VAL A 692 -31.42 -7.68 14.45
CA VAL A 692 -32.12 -8.67 13.62
C VAL A 692 -31.90 -10.07 14.17
N GLY A 693 -32.99 -10.77 14.53
CA GLY A 693 -32.96 -12.15 15.03
C GLY A 693 -34.07 -13.01 14.44
N TYR A 694 -33.88 -14.34 14.54
CA TYR A 694 -34.96 -15.27 14.23
C TYR A 694 -36.03 -15.18 15.33
N GLY A 695 -37.21 -14.64 15.04
CA GLY A 695 -38.29 -14.33 15.99
C GLY A 695 -38.92 -15.55 16.71
N ARG A 696 -38.21 -16.68 16.83
CA ARG A 696 -38.68 -17.88 17.54
C ARG A 696 -37.65 -18.32 18.58
N SER A 697 -38.00 -18.20 19.84
CA SER A 697 -37.33 -18.92 20.92
C SER A 697 -37.61 -20.41 20.75
N PHE A 698 -36.59 -21.28 20.93
CA PHE A 698 -36.78 -22.74 21.07
C PHE A 698 -37.66 -23.10 22.26
N ALA A 699 -38.03 -22.17 23.13
CA ALA A 699 -38.86 -22.32 24.30
C ALA A 699 -40.34 -21.92 24.08
N GLY A 700 -40.90 -22.07 22.92
CA GLY A 700 -42.34 -22.16 22.70
C GLY A 700 -43.22 -20.94 23.01
N ALA A 701 -42.71 -19.75 23.11
CA ALA A 701 -43.49 -18.52 23.23
C ALA A 701 -43.58 -17.80 21.90
N GLN A 702 -44.78 -17.78 21.32
CA GLN A 702 -45.13 -17.02 20.14
C GLN A 702 -45.14 -15.51 20.49
N ASP A 703 -44.19 -14.73 19.97
CA ASP A 703 -44.25 -13.28 19.96
C ASP A 703 -44.37 -12.81 18.50
N ASP A 704 -45.60 -12.86 17.99
CA ASP A 704 -45.91 -12.56 16.58
C ASP A 704 -45.71 -11.08 16.20
N LYS A 705 -45.28 -10.23 17.12
CA LYS A 705 -45.06 -8.78 16.89
C LYS A 705 -43.64 -8.39 16.48
N LYS A 706 -42.66 -9.31 16.59
CA LYS A 706 -41.26 -9.03 16.20
C LYS A 706 -40.93 -9.29 14.72
N GLY A 707 -41.78 -10.04 14.01
CA GLY A 707 -41.53 -10.41 12.60
C GLY A 707 -41.53 -9.26 11.58
N ALA A 708 -42.11 -8.10 11.93
CA ALA A 708 -42.19 -6.96 11.02
C ALA A 708 -40.96 -6.03 11.08
N GLN A 709 -39.99 -6.30 11.96
CA GLN A 709 -38.78 -5.48 12.10
C GLN A 709 -37.57 -6.10 11.36
N ASP A 710 -37.69 -7.36 10.92
CA ASP A 710 -36.59 -8.15 10.35
C ASP A 710 -36.09 -7.69 8.98
N ASP A 711 -36.89 -6.94 8.20
CA ASP A 711 -36.51 -6.50 6.85
C ASP A 711 -35.91 -5.06 6.81
N LYS A 712 -35.88 -4.36 7.96
CA LYS A 712 -35.39 -2.99 8.05
C LYS A 712 -33.89 -2.86 8.30
N VAL A 713 -33.22 -3.92 8.71
CA VAL A 713 -31.78 -3.96 8.93
C VAL A 713 -31.22 -5.29 8.41
N MET A 714 -30.11 -5.24 7.68
CA MET A 714 -29.45 -6.46 7.19
C MET A 714 -27.95 -6.26 7.05
N LEU A 715 -27.21 -7.25 7.56
CA LEU A 715 -25.74 -7.36 7.42
C LEU A 715 -25.41 -8.52 6.49
N LYS A 716 -24.61 -8.25 5.45
CA LYS A 716 -23.97 -9.26 4.61
C LYS A 716 -22.48 -9.30 4.92
N ILE A 717 -21.97 -10.47 5.23
CA ILE A 717 -20.55 -10.70 5.53
C ILE A 717 -19.93 -11.49 4.39
N THR A 718 -18.75 -11.08 3.92
CA THR A 718 -18.00 -11.80 2.88
C THR A 718 -16.55 -12.02 3.30
N HIS A 719 -15.94 -13.16 2.92
CA HIS A 719 -14.53 -13.41 3.17
C HIS A 719 -13.93 -14.43 2.19
N GLY A 720 -12.65 -14.27 1.86
CA GLY A 720 -11.86 -15.25 1.12
C GLY A 720 -11.24 -16.28 2.05
N THR A 721 -11.34 -17.57 1.74
CA THR A 721 -10.78 -18.61 2.62
C THR A 721 -9.26 -18.70 2.56
N GLY A 722 -8.63 -18.16 1.49
CA GLY A 722 -7.19 -18.07 1.31
C GLY A 722 -6.58 -16.74 1.77
N ASP A 723 -7.34 -15.89 2.48
CA ASP A 723 -6.88 -14.58 2.94
C ASP A 723 -5.69 -14.74 3.91
N ASP A 724 -4.50 -14.33 3.44
CA ASP A 724 -3.23 -14.41 4.16
C ASP A 724 -2.93 -13.16 5.00
N ASN A 725 -3.78 -12.14 4.91
CA ASN A 725 -3.66 -10.88 5.63
C ASN A 725 -4.61 -10.86 6.83
N VAL A 726 -5.92 -10.72 6.58
CA VAL A 726 -6.95 -10.89 7.61
C VAL A 726 -7.49 -12.32 7.52
N HIS A 727 -6.98 -13.19 8.37
CA HIS A 727 -7.35 -14.59 8.32
C HIS A 727 -8.86 -14.79 8.45
N HIS A 728 -9.41 -15.71 7.64
CA HIS A 728 -10.82 -16.13 7.66
C HIS A 728 -11.31 -16.52 9.05
N GLN A 729 -10.41 -16.88 9.96
CA GLN A 729 -10.68 -17.12 11.39
C GLN A 729 -11.50 -15.98 12.03
N ASN A 730 -11.22 -14.71 11.69
CA ASN A 730 -11.97 -13.56 12.19
C ASN A 730 -13.48 -13.70 11.88
N THR A 731 -13.80 -14.01 10.63
CA THR A 731 -15.19 -14.16 10.20
C THR A 731 -15.85 -15.41 10.80
N LEU A 732 -15.15 -16.52 10.92
CA LEU A 732 -15.71 -17.73 11.53
C LEU A 732 -16.12 -17.48 12.99
N LEU A 733 -15.33 -16.75 13.76
CA LEU A 733 -15.66 -16.41 15.15
C LEU A 733 -16.86 -15.45 15.22
N LEU A 734 -16.94 -14.47 14.33
CA LEU A 734 -18.10 -13.57 14.27
C LEU A 734 -19.37 -14.32 13.90
N VAL A 735 -19.30 -15.21 12.92
CA VAL A 735 -20.44 -16.05 12.49
C VAL A 735 -20.89 -16.96 13.63
N ASP A 736 -19.96 -17.53 14.40
CA ASP A 736 -20.29 -18.38 15.57
C ASP A 736 -21.01 -17.57 16.66
N GLU A 737 -20.56 -16.37 16.98
CA GLU A 737 -21.25 -15.49 17.94
C GLU A 737 -22.64 -15.05 17.43
N LEU A 738 -22.79 -14.75 16.14
CA LEU A 738 -24.09 -14.46 15.53
C LEU A 738 -25.05 -15.65 15.60
N HIS A 739 -24.56 -16.90 15.42
CA HIS A 739 -25.34 -18.13 15.57
C HIS A 739 -25.76 -18.33 17.01
N LYS A 740 -24.85 -18.20 17.99
CA LYS A 740 -25.15 -18.29 19.43
C LYS A 740 -26.24 -17.30 19.83
N ALA A 741 -26.17 -16.08 19.27
CA ALA A 741 -27.14 -15.04 19.52
C ALA A 741 -28.41 -15.13 18.63
N GLN A 742 -28.52 -16.18 17.80
CA GLN A 742 -29.64 -16.43 16.89
C GLN A 742 -29.95 -15.24 15.98
N LYS A 743 -28.92 -14.58 15.47
CA LYS A 743 -29.04 -13.43 14.60
C LYS A 743 -29.22 -13.86 13.13
N LYS A 744 -29.98 -13.07 12.37
CA LYS A 744 -30.20 -13.27 10.92
C LYS A 744 -29.25 -12.35 10.14
N PHE A 745 -28.47 -12.92 9.24
CA PHE A 745 -27.51 -12.20 8.39
C PHE A 745 -27.26 -12.98 7.10
N ASP A 746 -26.72 -12.34 6.08
CA ASP A 746 -26.26 -12.96 4.86
C ASP A 746 -24.76 -13.27 4.96
N PHE A 747 -24.35 -14.43 4.46
CA PHE A 747 -22.95 -14.84 4.48
C PHE A 747 -22.50 -15.42 3.15
N MET A 748 -21.35 -14.97 2.63
CA MET A 748 -20.76 -15.47 1.41
C MET A 748 -19.26 -15.69 1.59
N ILE A 749 -18.79 -16.91 1.33
CA ILE A 749 -17.36 -17.23 1.28
C ILE A 749 -16.87 -17.36 -0.15
N TYR A 750 -15.62 -16.99 -0.37
CA TYR A 750 -14.93 -17.15 -1.65
C TYR A 750 -13.78 -18.13 -1.46
N PRO A 751 -13.94 -19.41 -1.92
CA PRO A 751 -12.90 -20.44 -1.77
C PRO A 751 -11.60 -19.98 -2.41
N ASP A 752 -10.49 -20.07 -1.65
CA ASP A 752 -9.14 -19.59 -2.00
C ASP A 752 -9.06 -18.10 -2.38
N GLY A 753 -10.14 -17.33 -2.17
CA GLY A 753 -10.10 -15.87 -2.30
C GLY A 753 -9.11 -15.29 -1.30
N MET A 754 -8.28 -14.36 -1.78
CA MET A 754 -7.28 -13.67 -0.97
C MET A 754 -7.90 -12.45 -0.27
N HIS A 755 -7.06 -11.55 0.26
CA HIS A 755 -7.49 -10.25 0.79
C HIS A 755 -7.98 -9.34 -0.36
N GLY A 756 -9.09 -9.75 -0.98
CA GLY A 756 -9.69 -9.22 -2.20
C GLY A 756 -10.13 -10.36 -3.12
N TYR A 757 -11.12 -10.08 -3.98
CA TYR A 757 -11.68 -11.07 -4.89
C TYR A 757 -11.36 -10.68 -6.32
N TYR A 758 -10.73 -11.60 -7.06
CA TYR A 758 -10.22 -11.34 -8.40
C TYR A 758 -10.90 -12.24 -9.44
N SER A 759 -10.79 -11.88 -10.70
CA SER A 759 -11.32 -12.65 -11.82
C SER A 759 -12.82 -12.96 -11.68
N TYR A 760 -13.23 -14.21 -11.80
CA TYR A 760 -14.63 -14.64 -11.69
C TYR A 760 -15.22 -14.39 -10.29
N GLN A 761 -14.43 -14.47 -9.23
CA GLN A 761 -14.88 -14.18 -7.86
C GLN A 761 -15.22 -12.69 -7.71
N GLY A 762 -14.38 -11.79 -8.26
CA GLY A 762 -14.67 -10.35 -8.26
C GLY A 762 -15.92 -10.00 -9.06
N ALA A 763 -16.14 -10.67 -10.20
CA ALA A 763 -17.36 -10.51 -10.99
C ALA A 763 -18.60 -10.99 -10.21
N HIS A 764 -18.52 -12.15 -9.57
CA HIS A 764 -19.59 -12.68 -8.73
C HIS A 764 -19.89 -11.76 -7.53
N PHE A 765 -18.85 -11.30 -6.84
CA PHE A 765 -18.97 -10.36 -5.71
C PHE A 765 -19.73 -9.09 -6.12
N LEU A 766 -19.35 -8.49 -7.25
CA LEU A 766 -20.02 -7.29 -7.77
C LEU A 766 -21.52 -7.53 -8.04
N LEU A 767 -21.86 -8.63 -8.71
CA LEU A 767 -23.25 -8.95 -9.03
C LEU A 767 -24.07 -9.25 -7.77
N ALA A 768 -23.55 -10.10 -6.87
CA ALA A 768 -24.22 -10.45 -5.61
C ALA A 768 -24.39 -9.25 -4.66
N ASN A 769 -23.52 -8.24 -4.74
CA ASN A 769 -23.66 -7.00 -3.97
C ASN A 769 -24.72 -6.09 -4.61
N ARG A 770 -24.77 -6.01 -5.94
CA ARG A 770 -25.83 -5.26 -6.65
C ARG A 770 -27.21 -5.81 -6.32
N ASP A 771 -27.39 -7.14 -6.34
CA ASP A 771 -28.66 -7.77 -5.96
C ASP A 771 -29.06 -7.43 -4.51
N PHE A 772 -28.11 -7.42 -3.58
CA PHE A 772 -28.33 -6.99 -2.20
C PHE A 772 -28.79 -5.52 -2.14
N TRP A 773 -28.10 -4.61 -2.84
CA TRP A 773 -28.44 -3.19 -2.81
C TRP A 773 -29.78 -2.89 -3.51
N LEU A 774 -30.11 -3.57 -4.61
CA LEU A 774 -31.42 -3.44 -5.25
C LEU A 774 -32.52 -3.84 -4.28
N LYS A 775 -32.38 -5.00 -3.64
CA LYS A 775 -33.37 -5.53 -2.69
C LYS A 775 -33.58 -4.61 -1.49
N TYR A 776 -32.53 -4.10 -0.88
CA TYR A 776 -32.66 -3.41 0.41
C TYR A 776 -32.76 -1.89 0.31
N LEU A 777 -32.18 -1.27 -0.70
CA LEU A 777 -32.25 0.19 -0.87
C LEU A 777 -33.46 0.61 -1.73
N LEU A 778 -33.88 -0.19 -2.71
CA LEU A 778 -34.91 0.21 -3.68
C LEU A 778 -36.28 -0.38 -3.36
N ASP A 779 -36.39 -1.66 -2.95
CA ASP A 779 -37.61 -2.30 -2.50
C ASP A 779 -38.02 -1.82 -1.11
#